data_8415755055a166f77d015e838bc9acb5
#
_entry.id   8415755055a166f77d015e838bc9acb5
#
_cell.length_a   1.000
_cell.length_b   1.000
_cell.length_c   1.000
_cell.angle_alpha   90.00
_cell.angle_beta   90.00
_cell.angle_gamma   90.00
#
_symmetry.space_group_name_H-M   'P 1'
#
loop_
_entity.id
_entity.type
_entity.pdbx_description
1 polymer ?
#
loop_
_entity_poly.entity_id
_entity_poly.type
_entity_poly.pdbx_seq_one_letter_code
_entity_poly.pdbx_strand_id
1 'polypeptide(L)'
;MKQIVQSLKDGHIDLVDVPVPALASKNILVRTSLSLVSSGTERMLLEFGKSNYIEKAKQQPDKVKEVLNKIKTDGIISTAESIKAKLDQPLELGYANVGEVIEVGSDVKSFAIGDRVVSNGKHAEIISVPEFLAAKIPLNVTDDDAVFTVLASIGLHAIRQANPKFGETYLVSGLGLIGLLTCKLLIAQGVKVLGCDFDSTKCGKAKEIGVDILQLKEGIDLVSWCKIKTSQNGLDGCIITASTKSSDPINNAAEACRKRAKIVMVGVTGMDLRRDLFYKNEINFQLSCSYGPGRYDFNYENKGNDYPIGYVRWTLQRNFQCILESISRGLINPSNLITHKFEINNAQKAYELLTSKNNYLGILLKYPEGKKIKDKFIDIDTSDSINPEAINNIVSFLGSGNYASRFLIPSFFRNGAKFGTIVSNSGVNPLFLGKKYKFKKVSTDFNDILNDNLSNSVVIATRHDSHAEYVIKALKKGLNVFVEKPLCLTSNELEKIIHCYEDTKLNRNNLKYKPILMVGFNRRFSPLVIRLKKIIDEIEEPKCFIYNVNAGYIDSDHWIQDIKIGGGRLIGEACHFVDLLRFLAGSKIYSFKCNFMQDNKPAPDTFTITMQYENGSIGTINYMSNGNKAFPKEYLEVFSGGK
;
A
#
# COMPACT_ATOMS: atom_id res chain seq x y z
N MET A 1 16.74 7.46 10.80
CA MET A 1 15.52 7.73 11.59
C MET A 1 14.96 6.44 12.15
N LYS A 2 14.25 6.49 13.27
CA LYS A 2 13.61 5.32 13.89
C LYS A 2 12.19 5.10 13.35
N GLN A 3 11.83 3.84 13.14
CA GLN A 3 10.50 3.42 12.66
C GLN A 3 10.10 2.09 13.27
N ILE A 4 8.82 1.93 13.60
CA ILE A 4 8.27 0.68 14.14
C ILE A 4 7.81 -0.21 13.01
N VAL A 5 8.23 -1.46 13.08
CA VAL A 5 7.85 -2.51 12.12
C VAL A 5 7.43 -3.79 12.84
N GLN A 6 6.60 -4.58 12.19
CA GLN A 6 6.19 -5.89 12.65
C GLN A 6 6.63 -6.98 11.68
N SER A 7 7.19 -8.04 12.19
CA SER A 7 7.40 -9.28 11.44
C SER A 7 6.06 -10.01 11.26
N LEU A 8 5.66 -10.23 10.02
CA LEU A 8 4.45 -11.01 9.72
C LEU A 8 4.64 -12.52 9.95
N LYS A 9 5.89 -12.96 10.13
CA LYS A 9 6.22 -14.38 10.35
C LYS A 9 5.87 -14.84 11.76
N ASP A 10 6.24 -14.05 12.77
CA ASP A 10 6.16 -14.39 14.20
C ASP A 10 5.49 -13.32 15.06
N GLY A 11 5.11 -12.18 14.47
CA GLY A 11 4.43 -11.08 15.15
C GLY A 11 5.36 -10.22 16.02
N HIS A 12 6.69 -10.41 15.94
CA HIS A 12 7.64 -9.60 16.69
C HIS A 12 7.59 -8.12 16.24
N ILE A 13 7.72 -7.20 17.20
CA ILE A 13 7.77 -5.76 16.97
C ILE A 13 9.20 -5.27 17.15
N ASP A 14 9.71 -4.61 16.12
CA ASP A 14 11.05 -4.04 16.12
C ASP A 14 11.01 -2.52 15.94
N LEU A 15 11.89 -1.83 16.65
CA LEU A 15 12.25 -0.45 16.38
C LEU A 15 13.54 -0.45 15.54
N VAL A 16 13.40 -0.10 14.28
CA VAL A 16 14.51 -0.17 13.32
C VAL A 16 15.00 1.22 12.93
N ASP A 17 16.30 1.34 12.70
CA ASP A 17 16.89 2.53 12.07
C ASP A 17 16.80 2.39 10.55
N VAL A 18 16.15 3.34 9.90
CA VAL A 18 15.93 3.38 8.44
C VAL A 18 16.33 4.74 7.88
N PRO A 19 16.68 4.85 6.57
CA PRO A 19 16.85 6.14 5.91
C PRO A 19 15.59 7.00 5.98
N VAL A 20 15.74 8.31 5.90
CA VAL A 20 14.60 9.24 5.74
C VAL A 20 13.92 8.95 4.41
N PRO A 21 12.57 8.86 4.35
CA PRO A 21 11.87 8.56 3.10
C PRO A 21 12.06 9.65 2.05
N ALA A 22 12.03 9.27 0.78
CA ALA A 22 12.07 10.21 -0.32
C ALA A 22 10.80 11.07 -0.36
N LEU A 23 10.95 12.35 -0.71
CA LEU A 23 9.83 13.25 -0.92
C LEU A 23 9.28 13.08 -2.35
N ALA A 24 8.03 12.65 -2.47
CA ALA A 24 7.31 12.64 -3.74
C ALA A 24 6.70 14.01 -4.03
N SER A 25 6.44 14.34 -5.31
CA SER A 25 5.97 15.67 -5.74
C SER A 25 4.66 16.11 -5.06
N LYS A 26 3.78 15.18 -4.72
CA LYS A 26 2.47 15.44 -4.07
C LYS A 26 2.44 15.13 -2.58
N ASN A 27 3.59 14.91 -1.98
CA ASN A 27 3.73 14.56 -0.57
C ASN A 27 4.35 15.71 0.23
N ILE A 28 4.14 15.65 1.54
CA ILE A 28 4.86 16.42 2.53
C ILE A 28 5.73 15.49 3.37
N LEU A 29 6.91 15.93 3.79
CA LEU A 29 7.67 15.28 4.86
C LEU A 29 7.30 15.92 6.18
N VAL A 30 6.92 15.09 7.14
CA VAL A 30 6.50 15.51 8.47
C VAL A 30 7.43 14.91 9.51
N ARG A 31 7.99 15.78 10.36
CA ARG A 31 8.67 15.38 11.59
C ARG A 31 7.64 15.09 12.65
N THR A 32 7.55 13.86 13.10
CA THR A 32 6.58 13.42 14.08
C THR A 32 6.88 13.96 15.47
N SER A 33 5.88 14.53 16.14
CA SER A 33 5.90 14.85 17.57
C SER A 33 5.22 13.76 18.40
N LEU A 34 4.06 13.32 17.96
CA LEU A 34 3.27 12.27 18.61
C LEU A 34 2.65 11.33 17.57
N SER A 35 2.44 10.07 17.94
CA SER A 35 1.56 9.15 17.20
C SER A 35 0.70 8.33 18.15
N LEU A 36 -0.51 7.97 17.70
CA LEU A 36 -1.50 7.24 18.49
C LEU A 36 -1.55 5.78 18.04
N VAL A 37 -1.30 4.87 18.97
CA VAL A 37 -1.41 3.42 18.72
C VAL A 37 -2.89 3.02 18.67
N SER A 38 -3.27 2.40 17.57
CA SER A 38 -4.65 1.92 17.37
C SER A 38 -4.87 0.57 18.04
N SER A 39 -5.48 0.59 19.20
CA SER A 39 -5.73 -0.61 20.01
C SER A 39 -6.56 -1.70 19.32
N GLY A 40 -7.41 -1.34 18.36
CA GLY A 40 -8.18 -2.32 17.57
C GLY A 40 -7.38 -2.92 16.43
N THR A 41 -6.94 -2.08 15.49
CA THR A 41 -6.29 -2.50 14.26
C THR A 41 -4.90 -3.11 14.51
N GLU A 42 -4.09 -2.45 15.33
CA GLU A 42 -2.72 -2.93 15.55
C GLU A 42 -2.68 -4.18 16.44
N ARG A 43 -3.62 -4.32 17.38
CA ARG A 43 -3.80 -5.58 18.12
C ARG A 43 -4.16 -6.73 17.16
N MET A 44 -5.08 -6.50 16.23
CA MET A 44 -5.46 -7.51 15.23
C MET A 44 -4.24 -7.91 14.37
N LEU A 45 -3.39 -6.95 13.98
CA LEU A 45 -2.16 -7.24 13.23
C LEU A 45 -1.16 -8.05 14.05
N LEU A 46 -1.02 -7.74 15.36
CA LEU A 46 -0.18 -8.52 16.28
C LEU A 46 -0.66 -9.97 16.41
N GLU A 47 -1.97 -10.15 16.63
CA GLU A 47 -2.58 -11.47 16.75
C GLU A 47 -2.42 -12.27 15.45
N PHE A 48 -2.61 -11.62 14.30
CA PHE A 48 -2.36 -12.23 12.99
C PHE A 48 -0.89 -12.65 12.82
N GLY A 49 0.06 -11.78 13.18
CA GLY A 49 1.49 -12.11 13.12
C GLY A 49 1.87 -13.32 13.96
N LYS A 50 1.31 -13.43 15.17
CA LYS A 50 1.54 -14.55 16.12
C LYS A 50 0.83 -15.85 15.73
N SER A 51 -0.20 -15.79 14.88
CA SER A 51 -0.97 -16.96 14.44
C SER A 51 -0.12 -17.92 13.60
N ASN A 52 -0.40 -19.22 13.65
CA ASN A 52 0.21 -20.20 12.77
C ASN A 52 -0.32 -20.07 11.32
N TYR A 53 0.34 -20.75 10.37
CA TYR A 53 -0.02 -20.64 8.94
C TYR A 53 -1.47 -21.07 8.63
N ILE A 54 -2.00 -22.06 9.37
CA ILE A 54 -3.38 -22.55 9.18
C ILE A 54 -4.38 -21.50 9.65
N GLU A 55 -4.11 -20.89 10.79
CA GLU A 55 -4.94 -19.81 11.33
C GLU A 55 -4.87 -18.54 10.45
N LYS A 56 -3.67 -18.17 9.97
CA LYS A 56 -3.51 -17.08 9.00
C LYS A 56 -4.33 -17.33 7.73
N ALA A 57 -4.35 -18.57 7.23
CA ALA A 57 -5.16 -18.96 6.08
C ALA A 57 -6.67 -18.85 6.36
N LYS A 58 -7.12 -19.30 7.54
CA LYS A 58 -8.53 -19.18 7.96
C LYS A 58 -9.00 -17.73 8.10
N GLN A 59 -8.11 -16.84 8.55
CA GLN A 59 -8.42 -15.40 8.71
C GLN A 59 -8.48 -14.65 7.36
N GLN A 60 -7.92 -15.22 6.27
CA GLN A 60 -7.87 -14.59 4.95
C GLN A 60 -8.33 -15.56 3.84
N PRO A 61 -9.59 -15.99 3.80
CA PRO A 61 -10.09 -16.99 2.85
C PRO A 61 -9.94 -16.55 1.39
N ASP A 62 -10.07 -15.27 1.10
CA ASP A 62 -9.89 -14.75 -0.27
C ASP A 62 -8.43 -14.85 -0.73
N LYS A 63 -7.48 -14.62 0.17
CA LYS A 63 -6.06 -14.85 -0.14
C LYS A 63 -5.74 -16.32 -0.37
N VAL A 64 -6.42 -17.21 0.34
CA VAL A 64 -6.30 -18.67 0.09
C VAL A 64 -6.77 -19.03 -1.31
N LYS A 65 -7.92 -18.47 -1.76
CA LYS A 65 -8.40 -18.65 -3.15
C LYS A 65 -7.41 -18.12 -4.18
N GLU A 66 -6.83 -16.93 -3.94
CA GLU A 66 -5.77 -16.38 -4.79
C GLU A 66 -4.56 -17.32 -4.87
N VAL A 67 -4.13 -17.88 -3.73
CA VAL A 67 -3.02 -18.84 -3.64
C VAL A 67 -3.34 -20.12 -4.42
N LEU A 68 -4.53 -20.69 -4.25
CA LEU A 68 -4.95 -21.89 -4.98
C LEU A 68 -4.98 -21.66 -6.50
N ASN A 69 -5.48 -20.49 -6.93
CA ASN A 69 -5.44 -20.12 -8.34
C ASN A 69 -3.99 -19.96 -8.83
N LYS A 70 -3.13 -19.35 -8.03
CA LYS A 70 -1.71 -19.16 -8.36
C LYS A 70 -0.94 -20.48 -8.42
N ILE A 71 -1.27 -21.46 -7.59
CA ILE A 71 -0.70 -22.82 -7.68
C ILE A 71 -1.01 -23.45 -9.04
N LYS A 72 -2.23 -23.23 -9.57
CA LYS A 72 -2.63 -23.76 -10.88
C LYS A 72 -1.87 -23.08 -12.04
N THR A 73 -1.53 -21.79 -11.91
CA THR A 73 -0.88 -21.03 -12.98
C THR A 73 0.64 -21.07 -12.89
N ASP A 74 1.20 -20.92 -11.70
CA ASP A 74 2.64 -20.69 -11.47
C ASP A 74 3.34 -21.93 -10.85
N GLY A 75 2.57 -22.96 -10.44
CA GLY A 75 3.06 -24.16 -9.76
C GLY A 75 3.25 -23.98 -8.25
N ILE A 76 3.36 -25.12 -7.54
CA ILE A 76 3.40 -25.17 -6.06
C ILE A 76 4.65 -24.49 -5.49
N ILE A 77 5.83 -24.78 -6.05
CA ILE A 77 7.13 -24.30 -5.52
C ILE A 77 7.21 -22.78 -5.64
N SER A 78 6.93 -22.22 -6.82
CA SER A 78 6.95 -20.78 -7.07
C SER A 78 5.94 -20.02 -6.20
N THR A 79 4.77 -20.62 -5.98
CA THR A 79 3.73 -20.03 -5.11
C THR A 79 4.16 -20.04 -3.65
N ALA A 80 4.75 -21.14 -3.16
CA ALA A 80 5.26 -21.25 -1.79
C ALA A 80 6.39 -20.23 -1.52
N GLU A 81 7.34 -20.08 -2.46
CA GLU A 81 8.39 -19.06 -2.38
C GLU A 81 7.81 -17.64 -2.36
N SER A 82 6.78 -17.38 -3.16
CA SER A 82 6.10 -16.07 -3.18
C SER A 82 5.40 -15.74 -1.87
N ILE A 83 4.77 -16.72 -1.23
CA ILE A 83 4.12 -16.57 0.08
C ILE A 83 5.17 -16.29 1.14
N LYS A 84 6.23 -17.12 1.18
CA LYS A 84 7.35 -16.94 2.12
C LYS A 84 7.98 -15.56 1.98
N ALA A 85 8.27 -15.12 0.77
CA ALA A 85 8.84 -13.80 0.52
C ALA A 85 7.91 -12.65 0.97
N LYS A 86 6.59 -12.82 0.88
CA LYS A 86 5.62 -11.84 1.36
C LYS A 86 5.52 -11.81 2.89
N LEU A 87 5.58 -12.96 3.55
CA LEU A 87 5.56 -13.05 5.01
C LEU A 87 6.90 -12.61 5.64
N ASP A 88 7.98 -12.71 4.89
CA ASP A 88 9.30 -12.22 5.30
C ASP A 88 9.41 -10.68 5.25
N GLN A 89 8.52 -9.98 4.55
CA GLN A 89 8.55 -8.51 4.49
C GLN A 89 8.00 -7.90 5.77
N PRO A 90 8.72 -6.97 6.42
CA PRO A 90 8.22 -6.29 7.61
C PRO A 90 7.04 -5.38 7.27
N LEU A 91 6.06 -5.34 8.16
CA LEU A 91 4.90 -4.47 8.07
C LEU A 91 5.16 -3.19 8.87
N GLU A 92 5.03 -2.04 8.22
CA GLU A 92 5.09 -0.74 8.88
C GLU A 92 3.81 -0.49 9.69
N LEU A 93 3.93 -0.15 10.98
CA LEU A 93 2.81 0.08 11.87
C LEU A 93 2.45 1.57 11.98
N GLY A 94 1.22 1.83 12.43
CA GLY A 94 0.67 3.16 12.64
C GLY A 94 -0.05 3.76 11.45
N TYR A 95 -1.02 4.65 11.77
CA TYR A 95 -1.77 5.45 10.79
C TYR A 95 -2.41 6.71 11.40
N ALA A 96 -1.94 7.14 12.57
CA ALA A 96 -2.38 8.37 13.23
C ALA A 96 -1.16 9.08 13.82
N ASN A 97 -0.83 10.22 13.25
CA ASN A 97 0.43 10.92 13.48
C ASN A 97 0.19 12.43 13.53
N VAL A 98 0.92 13.11 14.40
CA VAL A 98 0.99 14.58 14.50
C VAL A 98 2.44 15.00 14.39
N GLY A 99 2.69 16.12 13.73
CA GLY A 99 4.04 16.66 13.59
C GLY A 99 4.10 17.97 12.83
N GLU A 100 5.32 18.36 12.48
CA GLU A 100 5.66 19.57 11.75
C GLU A 100 6.12 19.24 10.33
N VAL A 101 5.62 19.98 9.35
CA VAL A 101 6.06 19.86 7.94
C VAL A 101 7.49 20.39 7.82
N ILE A 102 8.42 19.56 7.37
CA ILE A 102 9.84 19.90 7.20
C ILE A 102 10.27 20.05 5.74
N GLU A 103 9.57 19.40 4.81
CA GLU A 103 9.77 19.56 3.36
C GLU A 103 8.42 19.42 2.64
N VAL A 104 8.26 20.07 1.48
CA VAL A 104 7.04 20.11 0.69
C VAL A 104 7.35 19.74 -0.75
N GLY A 105 6.60 18.79 -1.30
CA GLY A 105 6.71 18.35 -2.70
C GLY A 105 6.29 19.45 -3.68
N SER A 106 6.83 19.42 -4.90
CA SER A 106 6.65 20.46 -5.92
C SER A 106 5.19 20.74 -6.30
N ASP A 107 4.32 19.74 -6.19
CA ASP A 107 2.91 19.82 -6.61
C ASP A 107 1.94 20.03 -5.44
N VAL A 108 2.44 20.11 -4.21
CA VAL A 108 1.65 20.39 -3.00
C VAL A 108 1.28 21.87 -2.95
N LYS A 109 0.01 22.15 -2.66
CA LYS A 109 -0.51 23.54 -2.64
C LYS A 109 -1.01 23.98 -1.27
N SER A 110 -1.40 23.06 -0.41
CA SER A 110 -2.12 23.36 0.84
C SER A 110 -1.20 23.50 2.05
N PHE A 111 0.07 23.14 1.96
CA PHE A 111 0.98 23.11 3.10
C PHE A 111 2.25 23.92 2.85
N ALA A 112 2.83 24.42 3.94
CA ALA A 112 4.12 25.09 3.98
C ALA A 112 5.02 24.46 5.06
N ILE A 113 6.33 24.66 4.93
CA ILE A 113 7.30 24.26 5.97
C ILE A 113 6.97 24.99 7.27
N GLY A 114 6.97 24.28 8.39
CA GLY A 114 6.59 24.79 9.71
C GLY A 114 5.12 24.59 10.06
N ASP A 115 4.25 24.20 9.11
CA ASP A 115 2.86 23.88 9.42
C ASP A 115 2.77 22.69 10.38
N ARG A 116 2.01 22.83 11.47
CA ARG A 116 1.62 21.69 12.32
C ARG A 116 0.50 20.92 11.65
N VAL A 117 0.66 19.61 11.54
CA VAL A 117 -0.30 18.76 10.81
C VAL A 117 -0.62 17.47 11.56
N VAL A 118 -1.87 17.03 11.43
CA VAL A 118 -2.26 15.64 11.68
C VAL A 118 -2.26 14.88 10.36
N SER A 119 -1.90 13.61 10.38
CA SER A 119 -1.81 12.81 9.16
C SER A 119 -2.06 11.32 9.37
N ASN A 120 -2.33 10.62 8.27
CA ASN A 120 -2.37 9.15 8.21
C ASN A 120 -0.95 8.56 8.15
N GLY A 121 -0.06 9.03 9.03
CA GLY A 121 1.35 8.64 9.05
C GLY A 121 1.64 7.42 9.90
N LYS A 122 2.75 6.77 9.59
CA LYS A 122 3.27 5.61 10.32
C LYS A 122 3.93 6.03 11.64
N HIS A 123 4.21 5.05 12.51
CA HIS A 123 5.03 5.25 13.71
C HIS A 123 6.51 5.36 13.34
N ALA A 124 6.93 6.56 12.93
CA ALA A 124 8.29 6.86 12.53
C ALA A 124 8.65 8.31 12.88
N GLU A 125 9.95 8.60 13.08
CA GLU A 125 10.46 9.96 13.39
C GLU A 125 10.19 10.95 12.24
N ILE A 126 10.25 10.49 10.98
CA ILE A 126 9.88 11.25 9.79
C ILE A 126 9.03 10.39 8.89
N ILE A 127 7.97 10.98 8.34
CA ILE A 127 7.05 10.31 7.43
C ILE A 127 6.88 11.11 6.14
N SER A 128 6.68 10.42 5.02
CA SER A 128 6.24 11.00 3.76
C SER A 128 4.76 10.70 3.57
N VAL A 129 3.93 11.74 3.51
CA VAL A 129 2.47 11.63 3.48
C VAL A 129 1.90 12.39 2.28
N PRO A 130 0.99 11.78 1.49
CA PRO A 130 0.23 12.51 0.48
C PRO A 130 -0.55 13.69 1.07
N GLU A 131 -0.64 14.79 0.32
CA GLU A 131 -1.29 16.04 0.73
C GLU A 131 -2.70 15.82 1.30
N PHE A 132 -3.51 14.98 0.67
CA PHE A 132 -4.90 14.75 1.09
C PHE A 132 -5.07 13.77 2.25
N LEU A 133 -3.99 13.17 2.72
CA LEU A 133 -3.96 12.35 3.95
C LEU A 133 -3.49 13.15 5.17
N ALA A 134 -3.41 14.47 5.08
CA ALA A 134 -3.02 15.37 6.16
C ALA A 134 -3.98 16.57 6.27
N ALA A 135 -4.02 17.18 7.46
CA ALA A 135 -4.75 18.44 7.72
C ALA A 135 -3.98 19.33 8.69
N LYS A 136 -4.05 20.66 8.50
CA LYS A 136 -3.43 21.64 9.40
C LYS A 136 -4.10 21.66 10.76
N ILE A 137 -3.30 21.74 11.81
CA ILE A 137 -3.77 21.83 13.19
C ILE A 137 -3.96 23.31 13.53
N PRO A 138 -5.14 23.75 14.02
CA PRO A 138 -5.36 25.10 14.52
C PRO A 138 -4.41 25.44 15.67
N LEU A 139 -4.02 26.72 15.80
CA LEU A 139 -3.04 27.17 16.79
C LEU A 139 -3.43 26.86 18.25
N ASN A 140 -4.72 26.90 18.56
CA ASN A 140 -5.27 26.64 19.89
C ASN A 140 -5.52 25.14 20.17
N VAL A 141 -5.19 24.24 19.26
CA VAL A 141 -5.32 22.79 19.43
C VAL A 141 -3.97 22.20 19.79
N THR A 142 -3.93 21.43 20.88
CA THR A 142 -2.72 20.73 21.32
C THR A 142 -2.43 19.49 20.48
N ASP A 143 -1.19 19.02 20.46
CA ASP A 143 -0.83 17.77 19.78
C ASP A 143 -1.50 16.57 20.45
N ASP A 144 -1.66 16.62 21.78
CA ASP A 144 -2.36 15.57 22.57
C ASP A 144 -3.82 15.40 22.14
N ASP A 145 -4.50 16.48 21.76
CA ASP A 145 -5.87 16.41 21.23
C ASP A 145 -5.87 16.08 19.74
N ALA A 146 -5.02 16.72 18.97
CA ALA A 146 -4.97 16.57 17.52
C ALA A 146 -4.68 15.14 17.07
N VAL A 147 -3.86 14.39 17.81
CA VAL A 147 -3.45 13.02 17.47
C VAL A 147 -4.63 12.02 17.35
N PHE A 148 -5.76 12.32 17.99
CA PHE A 148 -6.98 11.51 17.89
C PHE A 148 -7.79 11.76 16.61
N THR A 149 -7.47 12.78 15.83
CA THR A 149 -8.27 13.21 14.66
C THR A 149 -8.54 12.09 13.68
N VAL A 150 -7.54 11.28 13.35
CA VAL A 150 -7.70 10.18 12.37
C VAL A 150 -8.70 9.14 12.90
N LEU A 151 -8.59 8.73 14.15
CA LEU A 151 -9.50 7.75 14.76
C LEU A 151 -10.90 8.34 14.98
N ALA A 152 -10.98 9.60 15.40
CA ALA A 152 -12.26 10.31 15.57
C ALA A 152 -13.00 10.45 14.24
N SER A 153 -12.27 10.60 13.12
CA SER A 153 -12.87 10.68 11.80
C SER A 153 -13.51 9.38 11.33
N ILE A 154 -13.09 8.23 11.86
CA ILE A 154 -13.79 6.94 11.64
C ILE A 154 -15.19 7.01 12.25
N GLY A 155 -15.29 7.45 13.52
CA GLY A 155 -16.57 7.67 14.19
C GLY A 155 -17.43 8.74 13.50
N LEU A 156 -16.82 9.86 13.09
CA LEU A 156 -17.53 10.92 12.37
C LEU A 156 -18.10 10.43 11.05
N HIS A 157 -17.35 9.61 10.29
CA HIS A 157 -17.86 9.04 9.05
C HIS A 157 -19.07 8.14 9.30
N ALA A 158 -19.02 7.30 10.32
CA ALA A 158 -20.16 6.47 10.70
C ALA A 158 -21.38 7.32 11.11
N ILE A 159 -21.18 8.40 11.87
CA ILE A 159 -22.23 9.36 12.23
C ILE A 159 -22.84 9.99 10.99
N ARG A 160 -22.04 10.38 9.99
CA ARG A 160 -22.56 10.94 8.73
C ARG A 160 -23.41 9.93 7.96
N GLN A 161 -23.04 8.66 7.94
CA GLN A 161 -23.84 7.60 7.34
C GLN A 161 -25.14 7.34 8.12
N ALA A 162 -25.05 7.31 9.44
CA ALA A 162 -26.22 7.18 10.31
C ALA A 162 -27.17 8.40 10.20
N ASN A 163 -26.60 9.59 9.96
CA ASN A 163 -27.33 10.86 9.79
C ASN A 163 -28.32 11.15 10.93
N PRO A 164 -27.87 11.12 12.21
CA PRO A 164 -28.73 11.38 13.35
C PRO A 164 -29.23 12.82 13.36
N LYS A 165 -30.43 13.03 13.92
CA LYS A 165 -31.03 14.35 14.11
C LYS A 165 -30.89 14.78 15.57
N PHE A 166 -30.92 16.10 15.78
CA PHE A 166 -30.93 16.66 17.12
C PHE A 166 -32.08 16.05 17.97
N GLY A 167 -31.75 15.59 19.19
CA GLY A 167 -32.71 14.98 20.13
C GLY A 167 -32.99 13.49 19.90
N GLU A 168 -32.50 12.87 18.81
CA GLU A 168 -32.61 11.42 18.62
C GLU A 168 -31.75 10.64 19.63
N THR A 169 -32.11 9.38 19.87
CA THR A 169 -31.43 8.47 20.82
C THR A 169 -30.66 7.38 20.03
N TYR A 170 -29.35 7.35 20.18
CA TYR A 170 -28.48 6.36 19.55
C TYR A 170 -27.77 5.48 20.55
N LEU A 171 -27.63 4.21 20.22
CA LEU A 171 -26.79 3.27 20.97
C LEU A 171 -25.39 3.23 20.32
N VAL A 172 -24.32 3.34 21.10
CA VAL A 172 -22.96 2.98 20.71
C VAL A 172 -22.63 1.64 21.38
N SER A 173 -22.53 0.59 20.55
CA SER A 173 -22.20 -0.76 20.99
C SER A 173 -20.69 -1.01 20.86
N GLY A 174 -20.01 -1.12 22.01
CA GLY A 174 -18.55 -1.16 22.14
C GLY A 174 -17.97 0.21 22.49
N LEU A 175 -17.45 0.35 23.71
CA LEU A 175 -16.92 1.60 24.27
C LEU A 175 -15.37 1.63 24.27
N GLY A 176 -14.75 1.01 23.27
CA GLY A 176 -13.33 1.19 22.98
C GLY A 176 -13.04 2.63 22.54
N LEU A 177 -11.78 2.92 22.17
CA LEU A 177 -11.36 4.28 21.83
C LEU A 177 -12.23 4.93 20.74
N ILE A 178 -12.52 4.22 19.64
CA ILE A 178 -13.40 4.72 18.56
C ILE A 178 -14.82 4.92 19.08
N GLY A 179 -15.34 4.00 19.90
CA GLY A 179 -16.67 4.12 20.50
C GLY A 179 -16.81 5.36 21.39
N LEU A 180 -15.84 5.61 22.27
CA LEU A 180 -15.83 6.80 23.14
C LEU A 180 -15.71 8.10 22.33
N LEU A 181 -14.88 8.13 21.27
CA LEU A 181 -14.80 9.27 20.36
C LEU A 181 -16.12 9.49 19.61
N THR A 182 -16.79 8.40 19.18
CA THR A 182 -18.12 8.45 18.56
C THR A 182 -19.17 9.01 19.53
N CYS A 183 -19.16 8.59 20.81
CA CYS A 183 -20.04 9.13 21.84
C CYS A 183 -19.86 10.64 22.01
N LYS A 184 -18.60 11.12 22.13
CA LYS A 184 -18.32 12.56 22.24
C LYS A 184 -18.86 13.35 21.05
N LEU A 185 -18.70 12.85 19.83
CA LEU A 185 -19.19 13.50 18.62
C LEU A 185 -20.72 13.53 18.54
N LEU A 186 -21.40 12.44 18.92
CA LEU A 186 -22.87 12.38 18.98
C LEU A 186 -23.43 13.36 20.01
N ILE A 187 -22.85 13.41 21.22
CA ILE A 187 -23.23 14.35 22.26
C ILE A 187 -23.05 15.80 21.79
N ALA A 188 -21.91 16.11 21.16
CA ALA A 188 -21.64 17.43 20.60
C ALA A 188 -22.65 17.84 19.49
N GLN A 189 -23.28 16.86 18.84
CA GLN A 189 -24.34 17.06 17.85
C GLN A 189 -25.75 17.16 18.47
N GLY A 190 -25.88 17.04 19.80
CA GLY A 190 -27.16 17.09 20.48
C GLY A 190 -27.98 15.79 20.42
N VAL A 191 -27.32 14.66 20.24
CA VAL A 191 -27.91 13.31 20.24
C VAL A 191 -27.82 12.74 21.63
N LYS A 192 -28.90 12.11 22.11
CA LYS A 192 -28.89 11.34 23.35
C LYS A 192 -28.19 10.01 23.13
N VAL A 193 -27.13 9.76 23.90
CA VAL A 193 -26.26 8.59 23.67
C VAL A 193 -26.44 7.56 24.76
N LEU A 194 -26.78 6.34 24.34
CA LEU A 194 -26.72 5.14 25.16
C LEU A 194 -25.45 4.38 24.77
N GLY A 195 -24.79 3.72 25.73
CA GLY A 195 -23.56 2.97 25.46
C GLY A 195 -23.56 1.62 26.17
N CYS A 196 -22.95 0.61 25.54
CA CYS A 196 -22.76 -0.69 26.20
C CYS A 196 -21.37 -1.29 25.86
N ASP A 197 -20.78 -1.91 26.90
CA ASP A 197 -19.54 -2.69 26.81
C ASP A 197 -19.50 -3.70 27.97
N PHE A 198 -18.68 -4.74 27.85
CA PHE A 198 -18.39 -5.69 28.93
C PHE A 198 -17.41 -5.13 29.95
N ASP A 199 -16.53 -4.22 29.54
CA ASP A 199 -15.46 -3.66 30.36
C ASP A 199 -15.97 -2.51 31.23
N SER A 200 -15.90 -2.71 32.55
CA SER A 200 -16.35 -1.72 33.53
C SER A 200 -15.57 -0.40 33.47
N THR A 201 -14.29 -0.44 33.14
CA THR A 201 -13.45 0.77 33.02
C THR A 201 -13.88 1.63 31.86
N LYS A 202 -14.15 1.02 30.69
CA LYS A 202 -14.67 1.71 29.51
C LYS A 202 -16.06 2.28 29.76
N CYS A 203 -16.93 1.52 30.43
CA CYS A 203 -18.22 1.99 30.88
C CYS A 203 -18.08 3.21 31.81
N GLY A 204 -17.15 3.18 32.77
CA GLY A 204 -16.84 4.30 33.63
C GLY A 204 -16.44 5.55 32.87
N LYS A 205 -15.54 5.41 31.89
CA LYS A 205 -15.11 6.52 31.01
C LYS A 205 -16.25 7.07 30.15
N ALA A 206 -17.15 6.22 29.66
CA ALA A 206 -18.33 6.66 28.93
C ALA A 206 -19.30 7.45 29.83
N LYS A 207 -19.47 7.04 31.10
CA LYS A 207 -20.29 7.76 32.06
C LYS A 207 -19.72 9.15 32.36
N GLU A 208 -18.39 9.29 32.51
CA GLU A 208 -17.72 10.57 32.73
C GLU A 208 -18.02 11.60 31.64
N ILE A 209 -18.27 11.17 30.40
CA ILE A 209 -18.59 12.04 29.27
C ILE A 209 -20.08 12.20 28.98
N GLY A 210 -20.94 11.76 29.90
CA GLY A 210 -22.39 11.96 29.82
C GLY A 210 -23.18 10.90 29.06
N VAL A 211 -22.63 9.71 28.84
CA VAL A 211 -23.32 8.58 28.20
C VAL A 211 -24.11 7.81 29.24
N ASP A 212 -25.39 7.53 28.96
CA ASP A 212 -26.15 6.54 29.69
C ASP A 212 -25.61 5.13 29.36
N ILE A 213 -25.09 4.42 30.35
CA ILE A 213 -24.35 3.18 30.11
C ILE A 213 -25.08 1.94 30.63
N LEU A 214 -24.88 0.82 29.94
CA LEU A 214 -25.16 -0.53 30.40
C LEU A 214 -23.87 -1.36 30.34
N GLN A 215 -23.39 -1.80 31.51
CA GLN A 215 -22.32 -2.80 31.53
C GLN A 215 -22.92 -4.17 31.21
N LEU A 216 -22.48 -4.76 30.11
CA LEU A 216 -22.94 -6.09 29.70
C LEU A 216 -22.36 -7.18 30.62
N LYS A 217 -23.25 -8.08 31.09
CA LYS A 217 -22.91 -9.28 31.88
C LYS A 217 -23.88 -10.37 31.45
N GLU A 218 -23.59 -11.60 31.83
CA GLU A 218 -24.49 -12.73 31.62
C GLU A 218 -25.86 -12.45 32.29
N GLY A 219 -26.93 -12.71 31.56
CA GLY A 219 -28.32 -12.49 32.04
C GLY A 219 -28.83 -11.05 31.93
N ILE A 220 -28.05 -10.09 31.44
CA ILE A 220 -28.51 -8.71 31.21
C ILE A 220 -29.15 -8.58 29.83
N ASP A 221 -30.39 -8.08 29.81
CA ASP A 221 -31.15 -7.80 28.60
C ASP A 221 -30.92 -6.36 28.10
N LEU A 222 -30.03 -6.23 27.11
CA LEU A 222 -29.73 -4.96 26.44
C LEU A 222 -30.95 -4.39 25.71
N VAL A 223 -31.78 -5.23 25.10
CA VAL A 223 -32.94 -4.79 24.33
C VAL A 223 -33.98 -4.16 25.22
N SER A 224 -34.32 -4.83 26.31
CA SER A 224 -35.27 -4.30 27.32
C SER A 224 -34.75 -3.01 27.93
N TRP A 225 -33.45 -2.92 28.26
CA TRP A 225 -32.86 -1.69 28.78
C TRP A 225 -32.99 -0.52 27.79
N CYS A 226 -32.67 -0.74 26.49
CA CYS A 226 -32.83 0.28 25.47
C CYS A 226 -34.29 0.75 25.32
N LYS A 227 -35.25 -0.17 25.36
CA LYS A 227 -36.70 0.15 25.31
C LYS A 227 -37.14 1.00 26.51
N ILE A 228 -36.68 0.68 27.70
CA ILE A 228 -36.95 1.51 28.90
C ILE A 228 -36.38 2.92 28.72
N LYS A 229 -35.12 3.05 28.28
CA LYS A 229 -34.46 4.35 28.10
C LYS A 229 -35.04 5.21 26.97
N THR A 230 -35.79 4.60 26.05
CA THR A 230 -36.48 5.26 24.94
C THR A 230 -38.00 5.33 25.13
N SER A 231 -38.51 5.14 26.37
CA SER A 231 -39.94 5.13 26.69
C SER A 231 -40.75 4.20 25.77
N GLN A 232 -40.22 3.01 25.50
CA GLN A 232 -40.75 1.96 24.62
C GLN A 232 -40.80 2.29 23.11
N ASN A 233 -40.29 3.44 22.69
CA ASN A 233 -40.29 3.84 21.29
C ASN A 233 -39.22 3.10 20.47
N GLY A 234 -38.15 2.59 21.11
CA GLY A 234 -36.96 2.01 20.49
C GLY A 234 -35.93 3.07 20.05
N LEU A 235 -34.74 2.61 19.72
CA LEU A 235 -33.62 3.48 19.30
C LEU A 235 -33.85 4.07 17.91
N ASP A 236 -33.46 5.32 17.71
CA ASP A 236 -33.40 5.96 16.39
C ASP A 236 -32.29 5.38 15.52
N GLY A 237 -31.24 4.87 16.14
CA GLY A 237 -30.17 4.15 15.46
C GLY A 237 -29.13 3.55 16.39
N CYS A 238 -28.19 2.83 15.80
CA CYS A 238 -27.07 2.24 16.50
C CYS A 238 -25.78 2.37 15.68
N ILE A 239 -24.67 2.69 16.36
CA ILE A 239 -23.32 2.61 15.78
C ILE A 239 -22.55 1.50 16.51
N ILE A 240 -22.15 0.46 15.76
CA ILE A 240 -21.47 -0.70 16.30
C ILE A 240 -19.97 -0.54 16.10
N THR A 241 -19.24 -0.31 17.20
CA THR A 241 -17.77 -0.18 17.21
C THR A 241 -17.09 -1.37 17.88
N ALA A 242 -17.87 -2.36 18.30
CA ALA A 242 -17.38 -3.59 18.94
C ALA A 242 -16.61 -4.47 17.96
N SER A 243 -15.66 -5.26 18.49
CA SER A 243 -14.94 -6.30 17.74
C SER A 243 -15.19 -7.65 18.43
N THR A 244 -15.90 -8.54 17.74
CA THR A 244 -16.27 -9.88 18.25
C THR A 244 -16.60 -10.82 17.09
N LYS A 245 -16.53 -12.14 17.33
CA LYS A 245 -16.99 -13.14 16.36
C LYS A 245 -18.51 -13.37 16.41
N SER A 246 -19.20 -12.90 17.48
CA SER A 246 -20.67 -13.02 17.62
C SER A 246 -21.39 -12.03 16.70
N SER A 247 -22.57 -12.41 16.25
CA SER A 247 -23.55 -11.56 15.55
C SER A 247 -24.52 -10.86 16.50
N ASP A 248 -24.41 -11.07 17.84
CA ASP A 248 -25.29 -10.48 18.84
C ASP A 248 -25.34 -8.95 18.80
N PRO A 249 -24.21 -8.21 18.63
CA PRO A 249 -24.28 -6.76 18.58
C PRO A 249 -25.21 -6.23 17.48
N ILE A 250 -25.24 -6.88 16.32
CA ILE A 250 -26.09 -6.47 15.19
C ILE A 250 -27.55 -6.85 15.45
N ASN A 251 -27.80 -8.09 15.90
CA ASN A 251 -29.14 -8.59 16.11
C ASN A 251 -29.84 -7.88 17.28
N ASN A 252 -29.12 -7.66 18.39
CA ASN A 252 -29.64 -6.89 19.52
C ASN A 252 -29.92 -5.42 19.14
N ALA A 253 -29.05 -4.80 18.32
CA ALA A 253 -29.31 -3.46 17.82
C ALA A 253 -30.58 -3.42 16.95
N ALA A 254 -30.79 -4.40 16.06
CA ALA A 254 -31.97 -4.48 15.21
C ALA A 254 -33.27 -4.68 16.03
N GLU A 255 -33.20 -5.44 17.12
CA GLU A 255 -34.35 -5.69 18.00
C GLU A 255 -34.66 -4.49 18.91
N ALA A 256 -33.64 -3.73 19.32
CA ALA A 256 -33.80 -2.54 20.15
C ALA A 256 -34.22 -1.29 19.37
N CYS A 257 -34.04 -1.29 18.07
CA CYS A 257 -34.34 -0.16 17.19
C CYS A 257 -35.84 -0.03 16.90
N ARG A 258 -36.31 1.21 16.72
CA ARG A 258 -37.63 1.50 16.14
C ARG A 258 -37.66 1.16 14.63
N LYS A 259 -38.86 1.23 14.06
CA LYS A 259 -39.02 1.10 12.59
C LYS A 259 -38.20 2.18 11.85
N ARG A 260 -37.58 1.79 10.75
CA ARG A 260 -36.77 2.65 9.86
C ARG A 260 -35.53 3.25 10.53
N ALA A 261 -35.10 2.67 11.64
CA ALA A 261 -33.85 3.08 12.28
C ALA A 261 -32.64 2.72 11.42
N LYS A 262 -31.50 3.35 11.73
CA LYS A 262 -30.23 3.11 11.03
C LYS A 262 -29.23 2.42 11.92
N ILE A 263 -28.64 1.35 11.41
CA ILE A 263 -27.53 0.66 12.06
C ILE A 263 -26.30 0.80 11.19
N VAL A 264 -25.24 1.39 11.74
CA VAL A 264 -23.95 1.54 11.05
C VAL A 264 -22.89 0.74 11.77
N MET A 265 -22.21 -0.16 11.04
CA MET A 265 -21.15 -0.97 11.59
C MET A 265 -19.78 -0.43 11.21
N VAL A 266 -18.99 -0.12 12.23
CA VAL A 266 -17.59 0.35 12.17
C VAL A 266 -16.63 -0.75 12.56
N GLY A 267 -17.00 -1.50 13.60
CA GLY A 267 -16.21 -2.60 14.15
C GLY A 267 -16.25 -3.86 13.27
N VAL A 268 -15.74 -4.95 13.81
CA VAL A 268 -15.72 -6.26 13.15
C VAL A 268 -16.51 -7.24 13.97
N THR A 269 -17.70 -7.62 13.50
CA THR A 269 -18.58 -8.60 14.17
C THR A 269 -18.97 -9.74 13.25
N GLY A 270 -19.60 -10.79 13.80
CA GLY A 270 -20.30 -11.78 12.98
C GLY A 270 -21.40 -11.11 12.15
N MET A 271 -21.75 -11.70 11.01
CA MET A 271 -22.69 -11.13 10.02
C MET A 271 -23.90 -12.02 9.76
N ASP A 272 -24.23 -12.91 10.71
CA ASP A 272 -25.46 -13.72 10.63
C ASP A 272 -26.66 -12.87 11.07
N LEU A 273 -27.34 -12.29 10.06
CA LEU A 273 -28.44 -11.36 10.30
C LEU A 273 -29.76 -12.12 10.45
N ARG A 274 -30.48 -11.85 11.51
CA ARG A 274 -31.86 -12.31 11.68
C ARG A 274 -32.79 -11.49 10.79
N ARG A 275 -33.05 -12.02 9.58
CA ARG A 275 -33.84 -11.35 8.55
C ARG A 275 -35.19 -10.83 9.06
N ASP A 276 -35.86 -11.57 9.96
CA ASP A 276 -37.15 -11.21 10.55
C ASP A 276 -37.11 -9.83 11.23
N LEU A 277 -36.05 -9.54 12.01
CA LEU A 277 -35.87 -8.26 12.71
C LEU A 277 -35.67 -7.09 11.73
N PHE A 278 -34.81 -7.28 10.74
CA PHE A 278 -34.52 -6.25 9.75
C PHE A 278 -35.72 -5.96 8.84
N TYR A 279 -36.40 -7.02 8.37
CA TYR A 279 -37.55 -6.91 7.48
C TYR A 279 -38.76 -6.25 8.16
N LYS A 280 -39.14 -6.72 9.37
CA LYS A 280 -40.29 -6.22 10.11
C LYS A 280 -40.16 -4.74 10.45
N ASN A 281 -38.94 -4.28 10.76
CA ASN A 281 -38.67 -2.92 11.18
C ASN A 281 -38.12 -2.04 10.04
N GLU A 282 -37.99 -2.53 8.81
CA GLU A 282 -37.38 -1.81 7.68
C GLU A 282 -36.04 -1.15 8.06
N ILE A 283 -35.16 -1.90 8.76
CA ILE A 283 -33.86 -1.38 9.25
C ILE A 283 -32.93 -1.11 8.07
N ASN A 284 -32.36 0.10 8.05
CA ASN A 284 -31.27 0.43 7.15
C ASN A 284 -29.93 0.02 7.80
N PHE A 285 -29.24 -0.95 7.21
CA PHE A 285 -27.95 -1.44 7.68
C PHE A 285 -26.84 -1.07 6.71
N GLN A 286 -25.76 -0.47 7.22
CA GLN A 286 -24.63 -0.02 6.41
C GLN A 286 -23.28 -0.33 7.08
N LEU A 287 -22.28 -0.74 6.29
CA LEU A 287 -20.88 -0.82 6.71
C LEU A 287 -20.20 0.53 6.53
N SER A 288 -19.46 0.97 7.54
CA SER A 288 -18.65 2.18 7.46
C SER A 288 -17.22 1.85 7.06
N CYS A 289 -16.72 2.50 6.02
CA CYS A 289 -15.38 2.27 5.52
C CYS A 289 -14.43 3.38 5.98
N SER A 290 -13.59 3.06 6.96
CA SER A 290 -12.50 3.93 7.43
C SER A 290 -12.99 5.35 7.77
N TYR A 291 -12.29 6.41 7.33
CA TYR A 291 -12.63 7.82 7.63
C TYR A 291 -13.31 8.56 6.46
N GLY A 292 -13.87 7.82 5.52
CA GLY A 292 -14.79 8.36 4.51
C GLY A 292 -14.23 8.42 3.10
N PRO A 293 -14.98 9.04 2.18
CA PRO A 293 -14.64 9.13 0.76
C PRO A 293 -13.23 9.65 0.51
N GLY A 294 -12.55 9.07 -0.47
CA GLY A 294 -11.15 9.33 -0.78
C GLY A 294 -10.19 8.30 -0.18
N ARG A 295 -10.61 7.57 0.87
CA ARG A 295 -9.79 6.48 1.41
C ARG A 295 -9.80 5.29 0.47
N TYR A 296 -8.61 4.75 0.18
CA TYR A 296 -8.36 3.67 -0.80
C TYR A 296 -8.66 4.06 -2.26
N ASP A 297 -8.92 5.33 -2.55
CA ASP A 297 -8.99 5.84 -3.92
C ASP A 297 -7.62 6.35 -4.36
N PHE A 298 -7.00 5.65 -5.31
CA PHE A 298 -5.68 5.99 -5.82
C PHE A 298 -5.64 7.39 -6.47
N ASN A 299 -6.72 7.81 -7.12
CA ASN A 299 -6.79 9.14 -7.74
C ASN A 299 -6.81 10.25 -6.69
N TYR A 300 -7.51 10.03 -5.59
CA TYR A 300 -7.54 10.98 -4.47
C TYR A 300 -6.22 10.95 -3.68
N GLU A 301 -5.83 9.78 -3.15
CA GLU A 301 -4.68 9.68 -2.25
C GLU A 301 -3.34 9.98 -2.95
N ASN A 302 -3.11 9.39 -4.13
CA ASN A 302 -1.79 9.41 -4.77
C ASN A 302 -1.69 10.44 -5.91
N LYS A 303 -2.76 10.62 -6.69
CA LYS A 303 -2.77 11.62 -7.78
C LYS A 303 -3.19 13.01 -7.32
N GLY A 304 -3.68 13.17 -6.07
CA GLY A 304 -4.09 14.46 -5.52
C GLY A 304 -5.28 15.09 -6.27
N ASN A 305 -6.21 14.26 -6.74
CA ASN A 305 -7.43 14.72 -7.39
C ASN A 305 -8.57 14.71 -6.38
N ASP A 306 -8.98 15.88 -5.92
CA ASP A 306 -10.10 16.00 -4.98
C ASP A 306 -11.44 15.79 -5.70
N TYR A 307 -12.42 15.33 -4.95
CA TYR A 307 -13.80 15.26 -5.42
C TYR A 307 -14.45 16.65 -5.49
N PRO A 308 -15.28 16.92 -6.51
CA PRO A 308 -16.06 18.16 -6.55
C PRO A 308 -16.90 18.30 -5.28
N ILE A 309 -16.71 19.38 -4.54
CA ILE A 309 -17.30 19.60 -3.21
C ILE A 309 -18.83 19.54 -3.21
N GLY A 310 -19.46 19.93 -4.33
CA GLY A 310 -20.92 19.88 -4.50
C GLY A 310 -21.49 18.46 -4.55
N TYR A 311 -20.65 17.46 -4.89
CA TYR A 311 -21.06 16.06 -4.96
C TYR A 311 -20.56 15.24 -3.77
N VAL A 312 -19.33 15.52 -3.29
CA VAL A 312 -18.76 14.84 -2.12
C VAL A 312 -18.31 15.89 -1.11
N ARG A 313 -19.23 16.32 -0.25
CA ARG A 313 -18.97 17.36 0.76
C ARG A 313 -17.91 16.92 1.76
N TRP A 314 -17.92 15.66 2.18
CA TRP A 314 -17.12 15.13 3.30
C TRP A 314 -16.18 14.03 2.84
N THR A 315 -15.01 14.46 2.31
CA THR A 315 -13.88 13.56 2.08
C THR A 315 -13.13 13.29 3.39
N LEU A 316 -12.24 12.32 3.38
CA LEU A 316 -11.41 12.00 4.55
C LEU A 316 -10.68 13.23 5.10
N GLN A 317 -10.05 14.06 4.23
CA GLN A 317 -9.34 15.26 4.67
C GLN A 317 -10.30 16.29 5.29
N ARG A 318 -11.48 16.49 4.70
CA ARG A 318 -12.51 17.39 5.25
C ARG A 318 -13.09 16.86 6.56
N ASN A 319 -13.10 15.54 6.77
CA ASN A 319 -13.42 14.95 8.07
C ASN A 319 -12.34 15.25 9.11
N PHE A 320 -11.04 15.18 8.74
CA PHE A 320 -9.95 15.60 9.63
C PHE A 320 -10.09 17.09 10.03
N GLN A 321 -10.32 17.96 9.05
CA GLN A 321 -10.55 19.39 9.29
C GLN A 321 -11.74 19.63 10.23
N CYS A 322 -12.85 18.90 10.02
CA CYS A 322 -14.05 19.01 10.86
C CYS A 322 -13.78 18.57 12.32
N ILE A 323 -13.00 17.52 12.53
CA ILE A 323 -12.62 17.09 13.89
C ILE A 323 -11.74 18.14 14.55
N LEU A 324 -10.71 18.64 13.87
CA LEU A 324 -9.81 19.67 14.38
C LEU A 324 -10.56 20.97 14.71
N GLU A 325 -11.50 21.38 13.88
CA GLU A 325 -12.40 22.50 14.14
C GLU A 325 -13.25 22.26 15.38
N SER A 326 -13.81 21.05 15.53
CA SER A 326 -14.61 20.69 16.71
C SER A 326 -13.79 20.72 18.00
N ILE A 327 -12.53 20.29 17.96
CA ILE A 327 -11.59 20.42 19.09
C ILE A 327 -11.28 21.89 19.36
N SER A 328 -10.94 22.66 18.32
CA SER A 328 -10.63 24.09 18.41
C SER A 328 -11.75 24.92 19.07
N ARG A 329 -13.00 24.54 18.82
CA ARG A 329 -14.19 25.16 19.41
C ARG A 329 -14.55 24.59 20.78
N GLY A 330 -13.79 23.65 21.32
CA GLY A 330 -14.05 23.03 22.63
C GLY A 330 -15.28 22.09 22.66
N LEU A 331 -15.81 21.69 21.51
CA LEU A 331 -16.97 20.78 21.44
C LEU A 331 -16.60 19.35 21.86
N ILE A 332 -15.37 18.95 21.60
CA ILE A 332 -14.82 17.68 22.04
C ILE A 332 -13.42 17.88 22.63
N ASN A 333 -13.09 17.11 23.63
CA ASN A 333 -11.76 17.06 24.25
C ASN A 333 -11.31 15.60 24.30
N PRO A 334 -10.57 15.11 23.28
CA PRO A 334 -10.16 13.71 23.22
C PRO A 334 -8.95 13.37 24.09
N SER A 335 -8.12 14.33 24.50
CA SER A 335 -6.91 14.08 25.31
C SER A 335 -7.21 13.45 26.66
N ASN A 336 -8.43 13.61 27.21
CA ASN A 336 -8.87 12.93 28.44
C ASN A 336 -8.99 11.40 28.30
N LEU A 337 -8.86 10.87 27.08
CA LEU A 337 -8.81 9.43 26.80
C LEU A 337 -7.38 8.88 26.79
N ILE A 338 -6.35 9.72 26.96
CA ILE A 338 -4.96 9.27 27.06
C ILE A 338 -4.77 8.52 28.37
N THR A 339 -4.29 7.30 28.28
CA THR A 339 -3.97 6.47 29.45
C THR A 339 -2.48 6.25 29.63
N HIS A 340 -1.75 6.18 28.51
CA HIS A 340 -0.31 5.90 28.53
C HIS A 340 0.43 6.73 27.48
N LYS A 341 1.64 7.15 27.83
CA LYS A 341 2.59 7.80 26.92
C LYS A 341 3.94 7.07 27.04
N PHE A 342 4.50 6.68 25.91
CA PHE A 342 5.81 6.05 25.85
C PHE A 342 6.71 6.84 24.89
N GLU A 343 7.98 6.97 25.23
CA GLU A 343 8.99 7.41 24.27
C GLU A 343 9.14 6.36 23.17
N ILE A 344 9.39 6.75 21.92
CA ILE A 344 9.53 5.84 20.77
C ILE A 344 10.54 4.71 21.03
N ASN A 345 11.62 4.98 21.80
CA ASN A 345 12.60 3.99 22.18
C ASN A 345 12.02 2.85 23.06
N ASN A 346 10.89 3.10 23.72
CA ASN A 346 10.16 2.17 24.56
C ASN A 346 8.87 1.64 23.87
N ALA A 347 8.76 1.78 22.57
CA ALA A 347 7.55 1.39 21.82
C ALA A 347 7.15 -0.07 22.06
N GLN A 348 8.10 -0.97 22.26
CA GLN A 348 7.84 -2.37 22.56
C GLN A 348 6.90 -2.54 23.77
N LYS A 349 7.08 -1.73 24.84
CA LYS A 349 6.20 -1.74 26.02
C LYS A 349 4.77 -1.32 25.69
N ALA A 350 4.59 -0.42 24.73
CA ALA A 350 3.25 -0.01 24.28
C ALA A 350 2.51 -1.19 23.61
N TYR A 351 3.22 -2.01 22.84
CA TYR A 351 2.64 -3.20 22.19
C TYR A 351 2.47 -4.40 23.14
N GLU A 352 3.33 -4.55 24.13
CA GLU A 352 3.13 -5.51 25.23
C GLU A 352 1.85 -5.19 26.00
N LEU A 353 1.58 -3.90 26.24
CA LEU A 353 0.35 -3.44 26.89
C LEU A 353 -0.90 -3.83 26.08
N LEU A 354 -0.87 -3.75 24.74
CA LEU A 354 -2.00 -4.17 23.88
C LEU A 354 -2.39 -5.64 24.04
N THR A 355 -1.45 -6.50 24.42
CA THR A 355 -1.67 -7.94 24.61
C THR A 355 -1.85 -8.32 26.09
N SER A 356 -1.68 -7.38 27.00
CA SER A 356 -1.87 -7.58 28.43
C SER A 356 -3.35 -7.55 28.82
N LYS A 357 -3.64 -7.90 30.07
CA LYS A 357 -4.96 -7.75 30.70
C LYS A 357 -5.17 -6.35 31.32
N ASN A 358 -4.21 -5.46 31.22
CA ASN A 358 -4.29 -4.12 31.79
C ASN A 358 -5.25 -3.25 30.98
N ASN A 359 -5.89 -2.31 31.69
CA ASN A 359 -6.80 -1.36 31.08
C ASN A 359 -6.03 -0.27 30.33
N TYR A 360 -6.36 -0.05 29.09
CA TYR A 360 -5.83 1.03 28.26
C TYR A 360 -6.89 1.59 27.30
N LEU A 361 -6.69 2.84 26.88
CA LEU A 361 -7.48 3.52 25.85
C LEU A 361 -6.56 4.21 24.84
N GLY A 362 -6.23 5.47 25.03
CA GLY A 362 -5.27 6.20 24.22
C GLY A 362 -3.83 5.89 24.64
N ILE A 363 -3.06 5.23 23.79
CA ILE A 363 -1.63 4.95 23.99
C ILE A 363 -0.86 5.81 22.98
N LEU A 364 -0.06 6.75 23.47
CA LEU A 364 0.74 7.65 22.65
C LEU A 364 2.20 7.24 22.61
N LEU A 365 2.82 7.44 21.46
CA LEU A 365 4.26 7.38 21.28
C LEU A 365 4.76 8.80 21.08
N LYS A 366 5.74 9.22 21.90
CA LYS A 366 6.39 10.52 21.83
C LYS A 366 7.74 10.39 21.14
N TYR A 367 8.05 11.38 20.31
CA TYR A 367 9.29 11.42 19.51
C TYR A 367 10.23 12.52 20.02
N PRO A 368 11.56 12.38 19.81
CA PRO A 368 12.55 13.36 20.27
C PRO A 368 12.35 14.71 19.59
N GLU A 369 12.37 15.79 20.37
CA GLU A 369 12.34 17.15 19.86
C GLU A 369 13.72 17.59 19.36
N GLY A 370 13.75 18.46 18.34
CA GLY A 370 14.96 19.19 17.93
C GLY A 370 16.05 18.40 17.21
N LYS A 371 15.91 17.07 17.07
CA LYS A 371 16.92 16.27 16.37
C LYS A 371 16.88 16.51 14.86
N LYS A 372 17.94 17.06 14.29
CA LYS A 372 18.10 17.16 12.83
C LYS A 372 18.39 15.76 12.27
N ILE A 373 17.37 15.09 11.76
CA ILE A 373 17.51 13.81 11.07
C ILE A 373 17.54 14.14 9.58
N LYS A 374 18.68 13.91 8.92
CA LYS A 374 18.88 14.25 7.51
C LYS A 374 19.39 13.08 6.67
N ASP A 375 19.77 11.97 7.30
CA ASP A 375 20.47 10.91 6.61
C ASP A 375 19.52 10.11 5.72
N LYS A 376 19.67 10.28 4.42
CA LYS A 376 18.95 9.53 3.40
C LYS A 376 19.55 8.15 3.16
N PHE A 377 20.64 7.81 3.87
CA PHE A 377 21.28 6.51 3.77
C PHE A 377 21.69 5.93 5.13
N ILE A 378 21.93 4.65 5.16
CA ILE A 378 22.49 3.88 6.28
C ILE A 378 23.49 2.88 5.71
N ASP A 379 24.71 2.87 6.24
CA ASP A 379 25.68 1.83 5.97
C ASP A 379 25.31 0.57 6.74
N ILE A 380 25.31 -0.56 6.06
CA ILE A 380 25.11 -1.87 6.70
C ILE A 380 26.50 -2.42 7.03
N ASP A 381 26.72 -2.64 8.32
CA ASP A 381 27.95 -3.26 8.78
C ASP A 381 28.01 -4.71 8.26
N THR A 382 28.81 -4.91 7.22
CA THR A 382 29.13 -6.23 6.69
C THR A 382 30.58 -6.46 7.01
N SER A 383 30.88 -7.42 7.88
CA SER A 383 32.24 -7.81 8.31
C SER A 383 33.17 -8.23 7.17
N ASP A 384 32.64 -8.40 5.96
CA ASP A 384 33.42 -8.71 4.77
C ASP A 384 34.02 -7.41 4.19
N SER A 385 35.27 -7.12 4.47
CA SER A 385 36.04 -6.10 3.76
C SER A 385 36.14 -6.53 2.27
N ILE A 386 35.45 -5.80 1.40
CA ILE A 386 35.61 -5.99 -0.04
C ILE A 386 36.95 -5.35 -0.40
N ASN A 387 37.93 -6.15 -0.83
CA ASN A 387 39.13 -5.59 -1.45
C ASN A 387 38.69 -4.99 -2.80
N PRO A 388 38.72 -3.65 -2.99
CA PRO A 388 38.21 -2.98 -4.19
C PRO A 388 38.94 -3.44 -5.47
N GLU A 389 40.18 -3.88 -5.35
CA GLU A 389 41.00 -4.31 -6.50
C GLU A 389 40.66 -5.73 -6.98
N ALA A 390 40.01 -6.55 -6.16
CA ALA A 390 39.76 -7.96 -6.46
C ALA A 390 38.37 -8.26 -7.02
N ILE A 391 37.40 -7.29 -7.06
CA ILE A 391 36.00 -7.58 -7.39
C ILE A 391 35.50 -6.68 -8.51
N ASN A 392 35.43 -7.24 -9.71
CA ASN A 392 34.93 -6.56 -10.91
C ASN A 392 33.40 -6.47 -11.04
N ASN A 393 32.60 -7.03 -10.09
CA ASN A 393 31.15 -7.17 -10.27
C ASN A 393 30.37 -6.75 -9.02
N ILE A 394 30.41 -5.45 -8.67
CA ILE A 394 29.56 -4.88 -7.62
C ILE A 394 28.34 -4.27 -8.26
N VAL A 395 27.16 -4.73 -7.84
CA VAL A 395 25.87 -4.36 -8.42
C VAL A 395 25.06 -3.58 -7.40
N SER A 396 24.60 -2.39 -7.76
CA SER A 396 23.62 -1.61 -6.99
C SER A 396 22.22 -1.76 -7.55
N PHE A 397 21.21 -1.60 -6.71
CA PHE A 397 19.81 -1.74 -7.09
C PHE A 397 19.03 -0.46 -6.87
N LEU A 398 18.31 -0.02 -7.88
CA LEU A 398 17.31 1.03 -7.78
C LEU A 398 15.91 0.40 -7.91
N GLY A 399 15.20 0.37 -6.80
CA GLY A 399 13.92 -0.31 -6.64
C GLY A 399 14.02 -1.59 -5.82
N SER A 400 13.21 -1.67 -4.77
CA SER A 400 13.06 -2.84 -3.88
C SER A 400 11.65 -3.42 -3.93
N GLY A 401 10.93 -3.20 -5.04
CA GLY A 401 9.56 -3.66 -5.26
C GLY A 401 9.44 -5.18 -5.32
N ASN A 402 8.22 -5.67 -5.51
CA ASN A 402 7.90 -7.11 -5.49
C ASN A 402 8.75 -7.94 -6.47
N TYR A 403 9.00 -7.42 -7.67
CA TYR A 403 9.76 -8.17 -8.68
C TYR A 403 11.26 -8.20 -8.33
N ALA A 404 11.82 -7.06 -7.96
CA ALA A 404 13.21 -6.96 -7.53
C ALA A 404 13.49 -7.87 -6.31
N SER A 405 12.65 -7.79 -5.28
CA SER A 405 12.84 -8.53 -4.03
C SER A 405 12.65 -10.04 -4.16
N ARG A 406 11.77 -10.50 -5.07
CA ARG A 406 11.43 -11.92 -5.23
C ARG A 406 12.26 -12.63 -6.27
N PHE A 407 12.65 -11.96 -7.33
CA PHE A 407 13.29 -12.58 -8.48
C PHE A 407 14.69 -12.04 -8.77
N LEU A 408 14.84 -10.71 -8.93
CA LEU A 408 16.12 -10.17 -9.38
C LEU A 408 17.21 -10.28 -8.32
N ILE A 409 17.01 -9.69 -7.14
CA ILE A 409 18.02 -9.70 -6.06
C ILE A 409 18.45 -11.14 -5.70
N PRO A 410 17.50 -12.09 -5.47
CA PRO A 410 17.88 -13.48 -5.22
C PRO A 410 18.64 -14.15 -6.37
N SER A 411 18.31 -13.81 -7.64
CA SER A 411 18.96 -14.38 -8.81
C SER A 411 20.39 -13.86 -8.97
N PHE A 412 20.59 -12.56 -8.82
CA PHE A 412 21.92 -11.96 -8.82
C PHE A 412 22.79 -12.51 -7.68
N PHE A 413 22.21 -12.64 -6.47
CA PHE A 413 22.91 -13.20 -5.32
C PHE A 413 23.37 -14.65 -5.55
N ARG A 414 22.48 -15.52 -6.05
CA ARG A 414 22.80 -16.92 -6.37
C ARG A 414 23.88 -17.07 -7.42
N ASN A 415 24.01 -16.10 -8.32
CA ASN A 415 25.03 -16.07 -9.35
C ASN A 415 26.31 -15.33 -8.92
N GLY A 416 26.50 -15.09 -7.62
CA GLY A 416 27.75 -14.58 -7.06
C GLY A 416 27.95 -13.07 -7.15
N ALA A 417 26.94 -12.30 -7.52
CA ALA A 417 27.04 -10.85 -7.50
C ALA A 417 27.28 -10.35 -6.06
N LYS A 418 28.16 -9.35 -5.93
CA LYS A 418 28.32 -8.58 -4.69
C LYS A 418 27.48 -7.31 -4.80
N PHE A 419 26.95 -6.88 -3.68
CA PHE A 419 25.99 -5.77 -3.69
C PHE A 419 26.58 -4.50 -3.06
N GLY A 420 26.45 -3.38 -3.78
CA GLY A 420 26.75 -2.03 -3.33
C GLY A 420 25.57 -1.41 -2.59
N THR A 421 24.92 -0.45 -3.23
CA THR A 421 23.80 0.32 -2.64
C THR A 421 22.45 -0.20 -3.13
N ILE A 422 21.47 -0.33 -2.22
CA ILE A 422 20.06 -0.52 -2.57
C ILE A 422 19.27 0.76 -2.27
N VAL A 423 18.54 1.26 -3.27
CA VAL A 423 17.77 2.50 -3.18
C VAL A 423 16.28 2.23 -3.39
N SER A 424 15.43 2.83 -2.56
CA SER A 424 13.97 2.83 -2.72
C SER A 424 13.35 4.03 -2.03
N ASN A 425 12.13 4.42 -2.40
CA ASN A 425 11.45 5.59 -1.82
C ASN A 425 11.15 5.46 -0.32
N SER A 426 11.00 4.24 0.22
CA SER A 426 10.90 3.97 1.65
C SER A 426 12.14 3.24 2.15
N GLY A 427 12.48 3.41 3.43
CA GLY A 427 13.69 2.82 4.02
C GLY A 427 13.54 1.39 4.52
N VAL A 428 12.32 0.93 4.83
CA VAL A 428 12.08 -0.34 5.55
C VAL A 428 12.40 -1.56 4.70
N ASN A 429 11.76 -1.69 3.54
CA ASN A 429 11.96 -2.85 2.67
C ASN A 429 13.41 -2.98 2.16
N PRO A 430 14.06 -1.89 1.69
CA PRO A 430 15.46 -1.96 1.29
C PRO A 430 16.41 -2.27 2.46
N LEU A 431 16.12 -1.82 3.69
CA LEU A 431 16.91 -2.20 4.87
C LEU A 431 16.86 -3.72 5.11
N PHE A 432 15.66 -4.29 5.07
CA PHE A 432 15.48 -5.73 5.25
C PHE A 432 16.21 -6.54 4.17
N LEU A 433 16.05 -6.15 2.90
CA LEU A 433 16.75 -6.77 1.77
C LEU A 433 18.26 -6.56 1.87
N GLY A 434 18.67 -5.37 2.28
CA GLY A 434 20.07 -5.01 2.48
C GLY A 434 20.76 -5.94 3.48
N LYS A 435 20.16 -6.12 4.64
CA LYS A 435 20.66 -7.07 5.66
C LYS A 435 20.65 -8.51 5.15
N LYS A 436 19.55 -8.95 4.52
CA LYS A 436 19.38 -10.33 4.03
C LYS A 436 20.38 -10.72 2.95
N TYR A 437 20.68 -9.82 2.03
CA TYR A 437 21.54 -10.08 0.87
C TYR A 437 22.91 -9.39 0.93
N LYS A 438 23.26 -8.84 2.11
CA LYS A 438 24.56 -8.22 2.39
C LYS A 438 24.90 -7.03 1.46
N PHE A 439 23.94 -6.14 1.21
CA PHE A 439 24.24 -4.85 0.60
C PHE A 439 25.12 -4.02 1.55
N LYS A 440 25.97 -3.16 0.99
CA LYS A 440 26.84 -2.28 1.79
C LYS A 440 26.08 -1.06 2.32
N LYS A 441 25.16 -0.52 1.52
CA LYS A 441 24.42 0.71 1.84
C LYS A 441 22.94 0.56 1.48
N VAL A 442 22.09 1.17 2.30
CA VAL A 442 20.66 1.38 2.02
C VAL A 442 20.40 2.88 1.91
N SER A 443 19.71 3.30 0.86
CA SER A 443 19.41 4.72 0.65
C SER A 443 18.00 4.96 0.10
N THR A 444 17.56 6.22 0.19
CA THR A 444 16.36 6.75 -0.46
C THR A 444 16.71 7.78 -1.54
N ASP A 445 17.99 7.99 -1.83
CA ASP A 445 18.46 8.89 -2.87
C ASP A 445 19.28 8.13 -3.93
N PHE A 446 18.86 8.24 -5.20
CA PHE A 446 19.58 7.61 -6.31
C PHE A 446 21.01 8.16 -6.50
N ASN A 447 21.25 9.40 -6.10
CA ASN A 447 22.58 9.97 -6.19
C ASN A 447 23.63 9.20 -5.37
N ASP A 448 23.21 8.47 -4.34
CA ASP A 448 24.11 7.61 -3.56
C ASP A 448 24.67 6.45 -4.41
N ILE A 449 23.92 5.94 -5.42
CA ILE A 449 24.45 4.98 -6.40
C ILE A 449 25.42 5.66 -7.36
N LEU A 450 25.10 6.87 -7.85
CA LEU A 450 25.94 7.60 -8.79
C LEU A 450 27.26 8.05 -8.17
N ASN A 451 27.26 8.31 -6.87
CA ASN A 451 28.44 8.74 -6.12
C ASN A 451 29.18 7.58 -5.42
N ASP A 452 28.66 6.38 -5.52
CA ASP A 452 29.31 5.18 -5.01
C ASP A 452 30.44 4.73 -5.97
N ASN A 453 31.67 4.88 -5.52
CA ASN A 453 32.84 4.49 -6.32
C ASN A 453 33.07 2.95 -6.34
N LEU A 454 32.27 2.20 -5.60
CA LEU A 454 32.38 0.73 -5.52
C LEU A 454 31.57 0.04 -6.62
N SER A 455 30.41 0.57 -6.97
CA SER A 455 29.49 -0.08 -7.93
C SER A 455 29.90 0.20 -9.37
N ASN A 456 29.99 -0.85 -10.16
CA ASN A 456 30.22 -0.77 -11.62
C ASN A 456 28.96 -1.08 -12.44
N SER A 457 27.91 -1.54 -11.79
CA SER A 457 26.66 -1.92 -12.44
C SER A 457 25.45 -1.49 -11.60
N VAL A 458 24.35 -1.14 -12.26
CA VAL A 458 23.07 -0.81 -11.61
C VAL A 458 21.93 -1.59 -12.25
N VAL A 459 21.07 -2.14 -11.40
CA VAL A 459 19.78 -2.74 -11.78
C VAL A 459 18.67 -1.73 -11.48
N ILE A 460 17.91 -1.34 -12.50
CA ILE A 460 16.78 -0.41 -12.41
C ILE A 460 15.49 -1.22 -12.49
N ALA A 461 14.73 -1.25 -11.39
CA ALA A 461 13.49 -2.00 -11.25
C ALA A 461 12.43 -1.14 -10.53
N THR A 462 12.26 0.08 -11.01
CA THR A 462 11.30 1.08 -10.53
C THR A 462 9.98 1.01 -11.29
N ARG A 463 9.14 2.06 -11.21
CA ARG A 463 7.99 2.24 -12.12
C ARG A 463 8.49 2.71 -13.49
N HIS A 464 7.71 2.42 -14.52
CA HIS A 464 8.10 2.57 -15.91
C HIS A 464 8.45 4.01 -16.30
N ASP A 465 7.73 5.00 -15.75
CA ASP A 465 7.92 6.43 -15.99
C ASP A 465 9.31 6.96 -15.60
N SER A 466 10.00 6.27 -14.72
CA SER A 466 11.32 6.69 -14.23
C SER A 466 12.51 5.97 -14.91
N HIS A 467 12.25 4.93 -15.71
CA HIS A 467 13.32 4.11 -16.30
C HIS A 467 14.26 4.93 -17.16
N ALA A 468 13.72 5.73 -18.10
CA ALA A 468 14.52 6.50 -19.05
C ALA A 468 15.48 7.48 -18.34
N GLU A 469 14.98 8.20 -17.34
CA GLU A 469 15.77 9.16 -16.58
C GLU A 469 16.96 8.50 -15.89
N TYR A 470 16.69 7.40 -15.17
CA TYR A 470 17.73 6.70 -14.42
C TYR A 470 18.73 5.97 -15.32
N VAL A 471 18.28 5.42 -16.44
CA VAL A 471 19.17 4.83 -17.47
C VAL A 471 20.15 5.88 -17.97
N ILE A 472 19.67 7.06 -18.38
CA ILE A 472 20.52 8.16 -18.88
C ILE A 472 21.54 8.61 -17.82
N LYS A 473 21.09 8.80 -16.57
CA LYS A 473 21.98 9.21 -15.47
C LYS A 473 23.08 8.16 -15.21
N ALA A 474 22.71 6.88 -15.19
CA ALA A 474 23.65 5.79 -14.97
C ALA A 474 24.67 5.63 -16.10
N LEU A 475 24.21 5.71 -17.36
CA LEU A 475 25.08 5.65 -18.54
C LEU A 475 26.09 6.81 -18.57
N LYS A 476 25.66 8.04 -18.28
CA LYS A 476 26.54 9.21 -18.18
C LYS A 476 27.63 9.03 -17.11
N LYS A 477 27.34 8.28 -16.05
CA LYS A 477 28.32 7.95 -15.01
C LYS A 477 29.24 6.78 -15.38
N GLY A 478 28.98 6.10 -16.51
CA GLY A 478 29.76 4.96 -16.99
C GLY A 478 29.39 3.63 -16.33
N LEU A 479 28.23 3.53 -15.69
CA LEU A 479 27.74 2.29 -15.08
C LEU A 479 27.14 1.36 -16.14
N ASN A 480 27.39 0.05 -16.01
CA ASN A 480 26.60 -0.95 -16.71
C ASN A 480 25.17 -0.92 -16.19
N VAL A 481 24.20 -0.99 -17.09
CA VAL A 481 22.79 -0.83 -16.74
C VAL A 481 22.02 -2.07 -17.14
N PHE A 482 21.38 -2.72 -16.17
CA PHE A 482 20.25 -3.60 -16.40
C PHE A 482 18.98 -2.84 -16.02
N VAL A 483 18.05 -2.68 -16.94
CA VAL A 483 16.77 -2.02 -16.69
C VAL A 483 15.62 -2.98 -16.97
N GLU A 484 14.64 -3.06 -16.06
CA GLU A 484 13.40 -3.78 -16.32
C GLU A 484 12.65 -3.16 -17.50
N LYS A 485 11.87 -3.99 -18.17
CA LYS A 485 11.02 -3.54 -19.26
C LYS A 485 9.82 -2.70 -18.76
N PRO A 486 9.30 -1.78 -19.54
CA PRO A 486 9.85 -1.23 -20.78
C PRO A 486 11.06 -0.33 -20.52
N LEU A 487 11.93 -0.19 -21.48
CA LEU A 487 13.10 0.70 -21.39
C LEU A 487 12.68 2.16 -21.16
N CYS A 488 11.62 2.58 -21.83
CA CYS A 488 11.03 3.92 -21.77
C CYS A 488 9.56 3.89 -22.19
N LEU A 489 8.84 4.99 -22.03
CA LEU A 489 7.43 5.11 -22.38
C LEU A 489 7.17 5.88 -23.67
N THR A 490 8.10 6.73 -24.10
CA THR A 490 7.95 7.61 -25.26
C THR A 490 9.10 7.49 -26.25
N SER A 491 8.84 7.82 -27.53
CA SER A 491 9.86 7.86 -28.58
C SER A 491 10.96 8.88 -28.25
N ASN A 492 10.59 10.04 -27.70
CA ASN A 492 11.55 11.07 -27.29
C ASN A 492 12.52 10.58 -26.19
N GLU A 493 12.02 9.81 -25.23
CA GLU A 493 12.88 9.16 -24.23
C GLU A 493 13.82 8.15 -24.86
N LEU A 494 13.33 7.35 -25.81
CA LEU A 494 14.14 6.38 -26.55
C LEU A 494 15.27 7.08 -27.31
N GLU A 495 14.97 8.14 -28.03
CA GLU A 495 15.98 8.94 -28.77
C GLU A 495 17.06 9.49 -27.83
N LYS A 496 16.65 10.03 -26.66
CA LYS A 496 17.59 10.51 -25.64
C LYS A 496 18.49 9.41 -25.10
N ILE A 497 17.93 8.21 -24.87
CA ILE A 497 18.72 7.05 -24.42
C ILE A 497 19.72 6.62 -25.50
N ILE A 498 19.28 6.52 -26.76
CA ILE A 498 20.15 6.14 -27.90
C ILE A 498 21.29 7.13 -28.00
N HIS A 499 20.99 8.43 -28.07
CA HIS A 499 22.01 9.48 -28.16
C HIS A 499 23.00 9.39 -26.98
N CYS A 500 22.50 9.29 -25.75
CA CYS A 500 23.35 9.14 -24.57
C CYS A 500 24.24 7.89 -24.65
N TYR A 501 23.71 6.75 -25.10
CA TYR A 501 24.44 5.50 -25.22
C TYR A 501 25.51 5.57 -26.31
N GLU A 502 25.24 6.25 -27.43
CA GLU A 502 26.21 6.48 -28.53
C GLU A 502 27.31 7.45 -28.12
N ASP A 503 26.98 8.52 -27.40
CA ASP A 503 27.96 9.46 -26.85
C ASP A 503 28.95 8.77 -25.90
N THR A 504 28.47 7.83 -25.09
CA THR A 504 29.35 7.04 -24.20
C THR A 504 30.29 6.11 -24.98
N LYS A 505 29.93 5.74 -26.22
CA LYS A 505 30.83 4.98 -27.13
C LYS A 505 31.92 5.86 -27.77
N LEU A 506 31.62 7.12 -28.03
CA LEU A 506 32.51 8.06 -28.71
C LEU A 506 33.51 8.72 -27.76
N ASN A 507 33.09 9.05 -26.54
CA ASN A 507 33.89 9.73 -25.50
C ASN A 507 34.81 8.77 -24.74
N ARG A 508 35.66 8.01 -25.45
CA ARG A 508 36.57 7.00 -24.87
C ARG A 508 37.60 7.56 -23.86
N ASN A 509 37.86 8.85 -23.87
CA ASN A 509 38.95 9.45 -23.09
C ASN A 509 38.60 9.65 -21.57
N ASN A 510 37.32 9.56 -21.19
CA ASN A 510 36.88 9.79 -19.81
C ASN A 510 36.27 8.57 -19.10
N LEU A 511 36.01 7.45 -19.81
CA LEU A 511 35.43 6.25 -19.24
C LEU A 511 36.40 5.07 -19.31
N LYS A 512 36.64 4.42 -18.18
CA LYS A 512 37.54 3.25 -18.07
C LYS A 512 37.05 2.06 -18.91
N TYR A 513 35.72 1.94 -19.09
CA TYR A 513 35.07 0.88 -19.86
C TYR A 513 33.85 1.42 -20.62
N LYS A 514 33.49 0.74 -21.72
CA LYS A 514 32.23 0.97 -22.43
C LYS A 514 31.07 0.38 -21.63
N PRO A 515 30.10 1.18 -21.17
CA PRO A 515 28.95 0.67 -20.42
C PRO A 515 28.08 -0.25 -21.29
N ILE A 516 27.51 -1.26 -20.68
CA ILE A 516 26.53 -2.16 -21.29
C ILE A 516 25.13 -1.72 -20.85
N LEU A 517 24.20 -1.65 -21.80
CA LEU A 517 22.77 -1.46 -21.52
C LEU A 517 22.02 -2.74 -21.89
N MET A 518 21.39 -3.37 -20.91
CA MET A 518 20.56 -4.55 -21.06
C MET A 518 19.14 -4.27 -20.59
N VAL A 519 18.14 -4.59 -21.43
CA VAL A 519 16.72 -4.53 -21.07
C VAL A 519 16.23 -5.90 -20.62
N GLY A 520 15.44 -5.96 -19.56
CA GLY A 520 14.96 -7.16 -18.87
C GLY A 520 13.93 -8.00 -19.66
N PHE A 521 14.18 -8.28 -20.93
CA PHE A 521 13.34 -9.17 -21.74
C PHE A 521 13.61 -10.64 -21.40
N ASN A 522 13.09 -11.09 -20.28
CA ASN A 522 13.40 -12.37 -19.66
C ASN A 522 12.85 -13.59 -20.40
N ARG A 523 11.81 -13.46 -21.24
CA ARG A 523 11.18 -14.58 -21.95
C ARG A 523 12.14 -15.30 -22.90
N ARG A 524 13.10 -14.60 -23.50
CA ARG A 524 14.15 -15.18 -24.34
C ARG A 524 14.95 -16.29 -23.64
N PHE A 525 15.07 -16.19 -22.31
CA PHE A 525 15.89 -17.09 -21.47
C PHE A 525 15.08 -18.20 -20.82
N SER A 526 13.77 -18.30 -21.13
CA SER A 526 12.95 -19.42 -20.65
C SER A 526 13.49 -20.74 -21.24
N PRO A 527 13.62 -21.82 -20.43
CA PRO A 527 14.14 -23.10 -20.90
C PRO A 527 13.39 -23.65 -22.13
N LEU A 528 12.07 -23.51 -22.16
CA LEU A 528 11.25 -23.93 -23.30
C LEU A 528 11.52 -23.09 -24.56
N VAL A 529 11.69 -21.77 -24.40
CA VAL A 529 12.01 -20.87 -25.51
C VAL A 529 13.40 -21.16 -26.08
N ILE A 530 14.40 -21.39 -25.21
CA ILE A 530 15.75 -21.76 -25.64
C ILE A 530 15.73 -23.07 -26.44
N ARG A 531 14.96 -24.05 -25.97
CA ARG A 531 14.80 -25.33 -26.70
C ARG A 531 14.08 -25.14 -28.04
N LEU A 532 12.98 -24.37 -28.04
CA LEU A 532 12.26 -24.03 -29.28
C LEU A 532 13.17 -23.32 -30.27
N LYS A 533 13.93 -22.31 -29.80
CA LYS A 533 14.88 -21.55 -30.66
C LYS A 533 15.90 -22.48 -31.34
N LYS A 534 16.48 -23.44 -30.63
CA LYS A 534 17.39 -24.42 -31.19
C LYS A 534 16.74 -25.23 -32.33
N ILE A 535 15.50 -25.69 -32.12
CA ILE A 535 14.78 -26.51 -33.12
C ILE A 535 14.49 -25.68 -34.38
N ILE A 536 13.99 -24.44 -34.23
CA ILE A 536 13.61 -23.62 -35.37
C ILE A 536 14.79 -22.99 -36.11
N ASP A 537 15.96 -22.86 -35.45
CA ASP A 537 17.18 -22.35 -36.12
C ASP A 537 17.81 -23.36 -37.08
N GLU A 538 17.49 -24.66 -36.93
CA GLU A 538 17.89 -25.71 -37.87
C GLU A 538 17.05 -25.71 -39.18
N ILE A 539 15.98 -24.91 -39.22
CA ILE A 539 15.07 -24.83 -40.37
C ILE A 539 15.34 -23.52 -41.10
N GLU A 540 15.76 -23.58 -42.34
CA GLU A 540 16.08 -22.41 -43.15
C GLU A 540 14.87 -21.64 -43.65
N GLU A 541 13.70 -22.29 -43.75
CA GLU A 541 12.47 -21.69 -44.24
C GLU A 541 11.92 -20.58 -43.30
N PRO A 542 11.19 -19.59 -43.85
CA PRO A 542 10.46 -18.62 -43.08
C PRO A 542 9.47 -19.26 -42.08
N LYS A 543 9.25 -18.59 -40.94
CA LYS A 543 8.44 -19.09 -39.86
C LYS A 543 7.16 -18.28 -39.70
N CYS A 544 6.07 -18.96 -39.35
CA CYS A 544 4.82 -18.32 -38.93
C CYS A 544 4.67 -18.49 -37.44
N PHE A 545 4.49 -17.39 -36.70
CA PHE A 545 4.30 -17.37 -35.26
C PHE A 545 2.89 -16.91 -34.92
N ILE A 546 2.17 -17.66 -34.07
CA ILE A 546 0.87 -17.28 -33.50
C ILE A 546 1.01 -17.28 -31.98
N TYR A 547 0.90 -16.12 -31.38
CA TYR A 547 1.06 -15.97 -29.93
C TYR A 547 -0.20 -15.39 -29.30
N ASN A 548 -0.90 -16.22 -28.53
CA ASN A 548 -2.08 -15.83 -27.78
C ASN A 548 -1.72 -15.56 -26.33
N VAL A 549 -2.05 -14.35 -25.86
CA VAL A 549 -1.77 -13.86 -24.51
C VAL A 549 -3.10 -13.52 -23.83
N ASN A 550 -3.55 -14.39 -22.94
CA ASN A 550 -4.74 -14.18 -22.12
C ASN A 550 -4.30 -13.49 -20.80
N ALA A 551 -4.11 -12.19 -20.86
CA ALA A 551 -3.53 -11.42 -19.75
C ALA A 551 -4.50 -11.20 -18.58
N GLY A 552 -5.81 -11.28 -18.85
CA GLY A 552 -6.88 -11.04 -17.89
C GLY A 552 -7.09 -9.56 -17.56
N TYR A 553 -8.18 -9.28 -16.84
CA TYR A 553 -8.59 -7.93 -16.47
C TYR A 553 -7.67 -7.31 -15.43
N ILE A 554 -7.40 -6.02 -15.59
CA ILE A 554 -6.77 -5.13 -14.59
C ILE A 554 -7.67 -3.90 -14.44
N ASP A 555 -7.89 -3.45 -13.20
CA ASP A 555 -8.69 -2.27 -12.92
C ASP A 555 -8.13 -1.03 -13.61
N SER A 556 -9.03 -0.14 -14.08
CA SER A 556 -8.67 1.12 -14.75
C SER A 556 -7.77 2.02 -13.90
N ASP A 557 -7.92 1.95 -12.58
CA ASP A 557 -7.17 2.74 -11.61
C ASP A 557 -5.79 2.17 -11.28
N HIS A 558 -5.48 0.97 -11.77
CA HIS A 558 -4.15 0.40 -11.57
C HIS A 558 -3.09 1.21 -12.33
N TRP A 559 -1.96 1.50 -11.69
CA TRP A 559 -0.90 2.36 -12.22
C TRP A 559 -0.40 1.97 -13.62
N ILE A 560 -0.46 0.68 -14.00
CA ILE A 560 -0.04 0.19 -15.33
C ILE A 560 -0.96 0.69 -16.45
N GLN A 561 -2.25 0.95 -16.14
CA GLN A 561 -3.23 1.51 -17.08
C GLN A 561 -3.03 3.01 -17.32
N ASP A 562 -2.32 3.69 -16.43
CA ASP A 562 -1.96 5.09 -16.62
C ASP A 562 -0.86 5.21 -17.69
N ILE A 563 -1.18 5.87 -18.80
CA ILE A 563 -0.27 6.00 -19.96
C ILE A 563 1.03 6.72 -19.57
N LYS A 564 0.97 7.68 -18.63
CA LYS A 564 2.15 8.46 -18.22
C LYS A 564 3.04 7.73 -17.22
N ILE A 565 2.48 6.82 -16.42
CA ILE A 565 3.21 6.10 -15.36
C ILE A 565 3.58 4.69 -15.80
N GLY A 566 2.61 3.96 -16.37
CA GLY A 566 2.74 2.55 -16.75
C GLY A 566 2.89 2.31 -18.24
N GLY A 567 2.51 3.29 -19.09
CA GLY A 567 2.51 3.16 -20.55
C GLY A 567 1.33 2.35 -21.11
N GLY A 568 0.36 1.97 -20.26
CA GLY A 568 -0.72 1.05 -20.64
C GLY A 568 -0.22 -0.37 -20.91
N ARG A 569 -1.14 -1.27 -21.28
CA ARG A 569 -0.82 -2.69 -21.51
C ARG A 569 0.04 -2.91 -22.77
N LEU A 570 -0.09 -2.04 -23.77
CA LEU A 570 0.68 -2.17 -25.01
C LEU A 570 2.18 -1.95 -24.76
N ILE A 571 2.57 -0.80 -24.21
CA ILE A 571 3.98 -0.49 -23.93
C ILE A 571 4.47 -1.27 -22.71
N GLY A 572 3.71 -1.25 -21.62
CA GLY A 572 4.11 -1.85 -20.35
C GLY A 572 4.21 -3.38 -20.36
N GLU A 573 3.47 -4.07 -21.23
CA GLU A 573 3.44 -5.55 -21.25
C GLU A 573 3.72 -6.16 -22.63
N ALA A 574 3.09 -5.68 -23.72
CA ALA A 574 3.22 -6.32 -25.02
C ALA A 574 4.62 -6.24 -25.62
N CYS A 575 5.44 -5.31 -25.17
CA CYS A 575 6.86 -5.25 -25.55
C CYS A 575 7.60 -6.57 -25.30
N HIS A 576 7.21 -7.35 -24.27
CA HIS A 576 7.77 -8.69 -24.01
C HIS A 576 7.50 -9.68 -25.14
N PHE A 577 6.30 -9.63 -25.71
CA PHE A 577 5.87 -10.60 -26.73
C PHE A 577 6.41 -10.21 -28.10
N VAL A 578 6.48 -8.93 -28.39
CA VAL A 578 7.17 -8.39 -29.58
C VAL A 578 8.65 -8.79 -29.58
N ASP A 579 9.30 -8.60 -28.43
CA ASP A 579 10.70 -8.98 -28.24
C ASP A 579 10.92 -10.50 -28.43
N LEU A 580 10.03 -11.32 -27.84
CA LEU A 580 10.14 -12.77 -27.95
C LEU A 580 9.99 -13.24 -29.40
N LEU A 581 8.98 -12.77 -30.13
CA LEU A 581 8.79 -13.18 -31.51
C LEU A 581 9.94 -12.70 -32.41
N ARG A 582 10.46 -11.48 -32.18
CA ARG A 582 11.66 -10.99 -32.89
C ARG A 582 12.89 -11.86 -32.61
N PHE A 583 13.07 -12.29 -31.35
CA PHE A 583 14.16 -13.21 -30.97
C PHE A 583 14.01 -14.57 -31.65
N LEU A 584 12.83 -15.14 -31.70
CA LEU A 584 12.55 -16.42 -32.33
C LEU A 584 12.71 -16.33 -33.86
N ALA A 585 12.24 -15.27 -34.49
CA ALA A 585 12.39 -15.03 -35.92
C ALA A 585 13.87 -14.86 -36.33
N GLY A 586 14.74 -14.42 -35.41
CA GLY A 586 16.17 -14.19 -35.71
C GLY A 586 16.42 -13.06 -36.71
N SER A 587 15.41 -12.19 -36.95
CA SER A 587 15.44 -11.16 -37.99
C SER A 587 14.79 -9.86 -37.50
N LYS A 588 15.03 -8.76 -38.20
CA LYS A 588 14.42 -7.47 -37.88
C LYS A 588 12.95 -7.44 -38.33
N ILE A 589 12.15 -6.66 -37.64
CA ILE A 589 10.77 -6.37 -38.02
C ILE A 589 10.81 -5.40 -39.20
N TYR A 590 10.26 -5.81 -40.35
CA TYR A 590 10.15 -5.02 -41.55
C TYR A 590 8.93 -4.12 -41.56
N SER A 591 7.77 -4.68 -41.15
CA SER A 591 6.50 -3.93 -41.02
C SER A 591 5.64 -4.50 -39.90
N PHE A 592 4.73 -3.68 -39.39
CA PHE A 592 3.77 -4.11 -38.40
C PHE A 592 2.43 -3.36 -38.50
N LYS A 593 1.36 -3.99 -38.01
CA LYS A 593 0.05 -3.38 -37.85
C LYS A 593 -0.55 -3.76 -36.50
N CYS A 594 -1.13 -2.78 -35.81
CA CYS A 594 -1.82 -3.00 -34.56
C CYS A 594 -3.30 -2.65 -34.72
N ASN A 595 -4.20 -3.56 -34.32
CA ASN A 595 -5.65 -3.33 -34.32
C ASN A 595 -6.14 -3.48 -32.89
N PHE A 596 -6.90 -2.50 -32.43
CA PHE A 596 -7.50 -2.48 -31.09
C PHE A 596 -8.94 -2.89 -31.13
N MET A 597 -9.38 -3.65 -30.14
CA MET A 597 -10.81 -3.84 -29.87
C MET A 597 -11.37 -2.51 -29.35
N GLN A 598 -12.47 -2.05 -29.94
CA GLN A 598 -13.16 -0.85 -29.47
C GLN A 598 -13.92 -1.20 -28.20
N ASP A 599 -13.49 -0.66 -27.09
CA ASP A 599 -14.16 -0.65 -25.81
C ASP A 599 -14.20 0.79 -25.26
N ASN A 600 -15.06 1.04 -24.29
CA ASN A 600 -15.22 2.39 -23.70
C ASN A 600 -14.11 2.74 -22.69
N LYS A 601 -12.92 2.11 -22.80
CA LYS A 601 -11.79 2.38 -21.91
C LYS A 601 -10.92 3.52 -22.41
N PRO A 602 -10.36 4.35 -21.52
CA PRO A 602 -9.45 5.42 -21.90
C PRO A 602 -8.18 4.92 -22.63
N ALA A 603 -7.72 3.72 -22.30
CA ALA A 603 -6.61 3.02 -22.96
C ALA A 603 -7.09 1.63 -23.38
N PRO A 604 -7.23 1.36 -24.69
CA PRO A 604 -7.58 0.02 -25.18
C PRO A 604 -6.53 -0.99 -24.71
N ASP A 605 -6.98 -2.09 -24.11
CA ASP A 605 -6.11 -3.10 -23.51
C ASP A 605 -6.30 -4.52 -24.11
N THR A 606 -7.09 -4.61 -25.18
CA THR A 606 -7.27 -5.82 -26.01
C THR A 606 -6.92 -5.46 -27.46
N PHE A 607 -5.94 -6.15 -28.04
CA PHE A 607 -5.43 -5.81 -29.36
C PHE A 607 -4.75 -6.99 -30.04
N THR A 608 -4.60 -6.89 -31.36
CA THR A 608 -3.81 -7.81 -32.20
C THR A 608 -2.69 -7.04 -32.87
N ILE A 609 -1.46 -7.57 -32.80
CA ILE A 609 -0.29 -7.04 -33.51
C ILE A 609 0.12 -8.09 -34.55
N THR A 610 0.19 -7.68 -35.81
CA THR A 610 0.78 -8.49 -36.89
C THR A 610 2.13 -7.89 -37.29
N MET A 611 3.13 -8.74 -37.55
CA MET A 611 4.50 -8.34 -37.86
C MET A 611 5.01 -9.14 -39.04
N GLN A 612 5.79 -8.48 -39.89
CA GLN A 612 6.57 -9.11 -40.97
C GLN A 612 8.05 -8.88 -40.68
N TYR A 613 8.86 -9.88 -40.92
CA TYR A 613 10.32 -9.85 -40.71
C TYR A 613 11.08 -9.84 -42.02
N GLU A 614 12.30 -9.27 -42.04
CA GLU A 614 13.13 -9.16 -43.23
C GLU A 614 13.44 -10.51 -43.88
N ASN A 615 13.47 -11.61 -43.10
CA ASN A 615 13.68 -12.97 -43.59
C ASN A 615 12.42 -13.66 -44.15
N GLY A 616 11.32 -12.92 -44.33
CA GLY A 616 10.07 -13.45 -44.85
C GLY A 616 9.15 -14.11 -43.78
N SER A 617 9.61 -14.25 -42.55
CA SER A 617 8.76 -14.75 -41.45
C SER A 617 7.65 -13.78 -41.11
N ILE A 618 6.55 -14.31 -40.52
CA ILE A 618 5.43 -13.51 -40.06
C ILE A 618 5.09 -13.87 -38.59
N GLY A 619 4.55 -12.90 -37.83
CA GLY A 619 4.16 -13.11 -36.47
C GLY A 619 2.86 -12.38 -36.11
N THR A 620 2.02 -13.03 -35.33
CA THR A 620 0.78 -12.45 -34.81
C THR A 620 0.75 -12.60 -33.29
N ILE A 621 0.48 -11.50 -32.59
CA ILE A 621 0.24 -11.47 -31.14
C ILE A 621 -1.22 -11.08 -30.93
N ASN A 622 -2.00 -11.96 -30.29
CA ASN A 622 -3.35 -11.67 -29.83
C ASN A 622 -3.28 -11.42 -28.33
N TYR A 623 -3.41 -10.17 -27.92
CA TYR A 623 -3.40 -9.77 -26.52
C TYR A 623 -4.80 -9.50 -26.02
N MET A 624 -5.28 -10.34 -25.07
CA MET A 624 -6.65 -10.33 -24.56
C MET A 624 -6.66 -10.00 -23.08
N SER A 625 -7.25 -8.85 -22.72
CA SER A 625 -7.48 -8.45 -21.34
C SER A 625 -8.82 -8.96 -20.78
N ASN A 626 -9.72 -9.37 -21.64
CA ASN A 626 -11.10 -9.79 -21.34
C ASN A 626 -11.27 -11.32 -21.32
N GLY A 627 -10.20 -12.09 -21.48
CA GLY A 627 -10.27 -13.55 -21.52
C GLY A 627 -10.53 -14.19 -20.16
N ASN A 628 -11.19 -15.34 -20.15
CA ASN A 628 -11.46 -16.12 -18.93
C ASN A 628 -10.17 -16.75 -18.40
N LYS A 629 -9.96 -16.69 -17.08
CA LYS A 629 -8.77 -17.25 -16.39
C LYS A 629 -8.65 -18.79 -16.50
N ALA A 630 -9.68 -19.50 -16.92
CA ALA A 630 -9.62 -20.93 -17.21
C ALA A 630 -8.82 -21.25 -18.48
N PHE A 631 -8.65 -20.28 -19.39
CA PHE A 631 -7.82 -20.43 -20.58
C PHE A 631 -6.35 -20.19 -20.23
N PRO A 632 -5.40 -20.88 -20.91
CA PRO A 632 -3.97 -20.67 -20.66
C PRO A 632 -3.55 -19.20 -20.80
N LYS A 633 -2.67 -18.74 -19.91
CA LYS A 633 -2.22 -17.35 -19.93
C LYS A 633 -1.41 -17.01 -21.17
N GLU A 634 -0.56 -17.92 -21.63
CA GLU A 634 0.29 -17.74 -22.79
C GLU A 634 0.31 -19.04 -23.59
N TYR A 635 0.12 -18.92 -24.91
CA TYR A 635 0.15 -20.04 -25.83
C TYR A 635 0.80 -19.60 -27.15
N LEU A 636 1.91 -20.24 -27.52
CA LEU A 636 2.68 -19.93 -28.71
C LEU A 636 2.75 -21.13 -29.63
N GLU A 637 2.39 -20.92 -30.90
CA GLU A 637 2.54 -21.88 -31.99
C GLU A 637 3.55 -21.36 -33.00
N VAL A 638 4.33 -22.26 -33.55
CA VAL A 638 5.30 -21.96 -34.59
C VAL A 638 5.18 -22.99 -35.71
N PHE A 639 5.06 -22.52 -36.93
CA PHE A 639 4.95 -23.34 -38.15
C PHE A 639 6.10 -23.03 -39.08
N SER A 640 6.82 -24.04 -39.54
CA SER A 640 7.91 -23.94 -40.51
C SER A 640 8.29 -25.32 -41.03
N GLY A 641 8.66 -25.45 -42.31
CA GLY A 641 9.21 -26.66 -42.92
C GLY A 641 8.30 -27.88 -42.81
N GLY A 642 6.97 -27.69 -42.87
CA GLY A 642 6.01 -28.79 -42.75
C GLY A 642 5.85 -29.36 -41.33
N LYS A 643 6.38 -28.67 -40.34
CA LYS A 643 6.31 -29.03 -38.92
C LYS A 643 5.52 -28.02 -38.12
#